data_a7b9967c024442e1986e4e6020be67bc
#
_entry.id   a7b9967c024442e1986e4e6020be67bc
#
_cell.length_a   1.000
_cell.length_b   1.000
_cell.length_c   1.000
_cell.angle_alpha   90.00
_cell.angle_beta   90.00
_cell.angle_gamma   90.00
#
_symmetry.space_group_name_H-M   'P 1'
#
loop_
_entity.id
_entity.type
_entity.pdbx_description
1 polymer ?
#
loop_
_entity_poly.entity_id
_entity_poly.type
_entity_poly.pdbx_seq_one_letter_code
_entity_poly.pdbx_strand_id
1 'polypeptide(L)'
;MHEYNLTTATRTTYPKKSVAIANCLAVLFCIFAQHSFCRLNVLKADQPKSITFPDKPLRTNQVSFVRQDGSLSITTTGNDPFIMWEWRTPLLLSEPVLSFEYFCPDGIENVSLFIGPPISPKMQLSLPNLSIAEGWREYAVPIHPPRGRRLPNKITQIRLDLGLRPDRKLLIRNIKIRPPTQRERDFAADRIRLEKQKETSAKAIREYAAASFPAKFTKVLIEKDTITLAGQMPQISSDPPQVSVRLVEYPADVQINEAGITLPSALKLKQNQFSVVLPRRVGSRDRLYSGWRIKATKRQDEQDAFLSARHFANEFKINNVTANAPLRPKNQKGLSGFSSRGPKSDLHELGIKAVTINLVLNRFISNSGGPGREAIPSPGPPIYFNTSAFTALDQLVNHCRQHDIIVTAIVLIPRTKRSQVHAVLQHPESEGGVYTMPNMSTPRGTTIYGYLLSRIAKRYSTPDQAPGVITNWIAHNEVDYHPVWTNMGKQPDEIYLETYYRSMRMIHNSARAFNPHARVFISLTHNWNVINPNRWEQLSPKQALLALQRYSSQEGDFAWGVAYHPYPQSLFAKTAWQDTNIENHFDSPLITIQNLHVLGDFLNQSSMRQSNGARRGVLLSEQGFHTPTYEAADQNRQAGSLHYAMQKIRDFPWIESFHYHRWVDHPDEGGLKLGLRTLPTKEHPHGQRKRAWTVYQAINTDEEKKATTGLPKP
;
A
#
# COMPACT_ATOMS: atom_id res chain seq x y z
N MET A 1 18.88 -48.44 -8.26
CA MET A 1 19.88 -49.35 -7.66
C MET A 1 20.46 -48.68 -6.44
N HIS A 2 20.37 -49.44 -5.33
CA HIS A 2 20.80 -49.14 -3.95
C HIS A 2 19.98 -48.09 -3.21
N GLU A 3 18.92 -48.38 -2.46
CA GLU A 3 18.68 -49.29 -1.29
C GLU A 3 19.78 -49.24 -0.22
N TYR A 4 19.37 -48.85 0.96
CA TYR A 4 19.62 -49.41 2.29
C TYR A 4 18.72 -48.64 3.30
N ASN A 5 17.55 -49.17 3.76
CA ASN A 5 17.22 -50.12 4.85
C ASN A 5 17.57 -49.64 6.24
N LEU A 6 16.56 -49.30 6.99
CA LEU A 6 15.87 -49.82 8.19
C LEU A 6 16.74 -50.64 9.21
N THR A 7 16.62 -50.24 10.48
CA THR A 7 16.42 -51.15 11.67
C THR A 7 15.87 -50.33 12.83
N THR A 8 14.63 -50.52 13.24
CA THR A 8 14.01 -51.31 14.35
C THR A 8 14.49 -50.94 15.74
N ALA A 9 13.65 -50.32 16.52
CA ALA A 9 12.65 -50.78 17.49
C ALA A 9 13.25 -51.22 18.84
N THR A 10 12.73 -50.64 19.90
CA THR A 10 12.20 -51.45 21.03
C THR A 10 11.27 -50.60 21.94
N ARG A 11 10.10 -51.15 22.14
CA ARG A 11 9.11 -50.79 23.16
C ARG A 11 9.60 -51.22 24.54
N THR A 12 9.29 -50.49 25.60
CA THR A 12 8.95 -51.07 26.88
C THR A 12 7.84 -50.30 27.61
N THR A 13 6.98 -51.07 28.15
CA THR A 13 5.65 -50.98 28.66
C THR A 13 5.51 -50.29 30.02
N TYR A 14 4.28 -49.82 30.24
CA TYR A 14 3.65 -49.32 31.47
C TYR A 14 3.73 -50.25 32.68
N PRO A 15 3.39 -49.77 33.92
CA PRO A 15 2.02 -49.98 34.34
C PRO A 15 1.31 -48.82 35.07
N LYS A 16 0.01 -48.90 34.92
CA LYS A 16 -1.03 -48.15 35.65
C LYS A 16 -1.04 -48.51 37.13
N LYS A 17 -1.39 -47.56 38.01
CA LYS A 17 -2.34 -47.78 39.11
C LYS A 17 -3.11 -46.49 39.43
N SER A 18 -4.38 -46.71 39.49
CA SER A 18 -5.50 -45.86 39.80
C SER A 18 -5.78 -45.76 41.29
N VAL A 19 -6.75 -44.86 41.59
CA VAL A 19 -7.63 -44.72 42.78
C VAL A 19 -7.33 -43.45 43.56
N ALA A 20 -8.14 -42.47 43.58
CA ALA A 20 -9.56 -42.14 43.69
C ALA A 20 -9.84 -41.30 44.95
N ILE A 21 -10.66 -40.24 44.77
CA ILE A 21 -11.64 -39.68 45.74
C ILE A 21 -11.06 -38.89 46.92
N ALA A 22 -11.48 -37.70 47.28
CA ALA A 22 -12.72 -36.93 47.28
C ALA A 22 -12.50 -35.53 47.84
N ASN A 23 -13.38 -34.66 47.44
CA ASN A 23 -13.91 -33.47 48.09
C ASN A 23 -13.61 -33.22 49.55
N CYS A 24 -13.30 -31.99 49.95
CA CYS A 24 -14.20 -31.13 50.75
C CYS A 24 -13.58 -29.76 51.05
N LEU A 25 -14.32 -28.76 50.69
CA LEU A 25 -14.73 -27.54 51.42
C LEU A 25 -13.72 -26.87 52.38
N ALA A 26 -13.39 -25.66 51.98
CA ALA A 26 -13.74 -24.39 52.59
C ALA A 26 -13.56 -24.21 54.11
N VAL A 27 -12.97 -23.07 54.43
CA VAL A 27 -13.27 -22.12 55.50
C VAL A 27 -12.49 -22.25 56.80
N LEU A 28 -12.07 -21.07 57.19
CA LEU A 28 -11.63 -20.49 58.49
C LEU A 28 -10.11 -20.46 58.70
N PHE A 29 -9.64 -19.26 58.47
CA PHE A 29 -9.50 -18.12 59.40
C PHE A 29 -8.47 -18.32 60.50
N CYS A 30 -7.51 -17.42 60.39
CA CYS A 30 -6.92 -16.62 61.49
C CYS A 30 -6.28 -17.34 62.69
N ILE A 31 -5.18 -16.69 62.95
CA ILE A 31 -4.49 -16.61 64.22
C ILE A 31 -3.27 -17.56 64.30
N PHE A 32 -2.14 -17.04 63.93
CA PHE A 32 -1.12 -16.58 64.89
C PHE A 32 0.00 -15.87 64.12
N ALA A 33 -0.03 -14.57 64.26
CA ALA A 33 1.16 -13.77 64.09
C ALA A 33 2.13 -14.06 65.20
N GLN A 34 3.37 -14.28 64.88
CA GLN A 34 4.47 -13.53 65.50
C GLN A 34 5.83 -14.10 65.09
N HIS A 35 6.67 -13.16 64.68
CA HIS A 35 8.12 -13.21 64.72
C HIS A 35 8.86 -14.04 63.65
N SER A 36 8.99 -13.42 62.50
CA SER A 36 10.31 -13.20 61.90
C SER A 36 10.23 -11.97 60.97
N PHE A 37 10.47 -10.83 61.55
CA PHE A 37 10.83 -9.60 60.81
C PHE A 37 12.16 -9.88 60.11
N CYS A 38 12.11 -10.52 58.96
CA CYS A 38 13.12 -10.33 57.95
C CYS A 38 12.87 -8.94 57.40
N ARG A 39 13.55 -7.93 57.93
CA ARG A 39 13.69 -6.63 57.31
C ARG A 39 14.28 -6.86 55.93
N LEU A 40 13.40 -7.06 54.94
CA LEU A 40 13.71 -6.64 53.58
C LEU A 40 13.92 -5.14 53.68
N ASN A 41 15.18 -4.75 53.79
CA ASN A 41 15.59 -3.44 53.34
C ASN A 41 15.15 -3.34 51.86
N VAL A 42 13.97 -2.81 51.64
CA VAL A 42 13.63 -2.21 50.36
C VAL A 42 14.65 -1.09 50.26
N LEU A 43 15.78 -1.41 49.60
CA LEU A 43 16.63 -0.38 49.02
C LEU A 43 15.67 0.52 48.30
N LYS A 44 15.47 1.73 48.85
CA LYS A 44 14.85 2.84 48.10
C LYS A 44 15.61 2.85 46.78
N ALA A 45 14.98 2.36 45.71
CA ALA A 45 15.52 2.47 44.38
C ALA A 45 15.80 3.95 44.22
N ASP A 46 17.08 4.31 44.19
CA ASP A 46 17.49 5.68 43.89
C ASP A 46 16.73 6.08 42.63
N GLN A 47 15.94 7.13 42.73
CA GLN A 47 15.23 7.70 41.59
C GLN A 47 16.27 7.88 40.47
N PRO A 48 16.05 7.34 39.28
CA PRO A 48 17.06 7.39 38.21
C PRO A 48 17.41 8.83 37.94
N LYS A 49 18.67 9.21 38.27
CA LYS A 49 19.17 10.56 38.14
C LYS A 49 19.34 10.87 36.64
N SER A 50 18.80 11.99 36.20
CA SER A 50 19.13 12.53 34.86
C SER A 50 20.61 12.90 34.82
N ILE A 51 21.31 12.57 33.73
CA ILE A 51 22.69 12.96 33.49
C ILE A 51 22.66 14.18 32.56
N THR A 52 23.16 15.30 33.04
CA THR A 52 23.42 16.48 32.25
C THR A 52 24.82 16.34 31.61
N PHE A 53 24.92 16.72 30.35
CA PHE A 53 26.17 16.60 29.61
C PHE A 53 27.20 17.58 30.15
N PRO A 54 28.49 17.19 30.22
CA PRO A 54 29.58 18.09 30.56
C PRO A 54 29.61 19.29 29.64
N ASP A 55 29.97 20.43 30.19
CA ASP A 55 30.05 21.68 29.44
C ASP A 55 31.07 21.64 28.29
N LYS A 56 32.10 20.84 28.45
CA LYS A 56 33.15 20.65 27.45
C LYS A 56 33.05 19.25 26.87
N PRO A 57 32.92 19.10 25.55
CA PRO A 57 33.00 17.81 24.88
C PRO A 57 34.39 17.18 25.09
N LEU A 58 34.41 15.83 25.15
CA LEU A 58 35.67 15.07 25.15
C LEU A 58 36.42 15.21 23.82
N ARG A 59 35.68 15.13 22.72
CA ARG A 59 36.18 15.18 21.36
C ARG A 59 35.15 15.73 20.39
N THR A 60 35.61 16.45 19.39
CA THR A 60 34.82 16.92 18.26
C THR A 60 35.51 16.62 16.94
N ASN A 61 34.77 16.52 15.87
CA ASN A 61 35.24 16.36 14.51
C ASN A 61 34.40 17.18 13.55
N GLN A 62 35.01 17.93 12.66
CA GLN A 62 34.35 18.71 11.62
C GLN A 62 33.15 19.53 12.12
N VAL A 63 33.31 20.12 13.30
CA VAL A 63 32.36 21.09 13.89
C VAL A 63 33.17 22.23 14.51
N SER A 64 32.73 23.44 14.34
CA SER A 64 33.05 24.58 15.20
C SER A 64 31.90 24.76 16.22
N PHE A 65 32.24 25.05 17.46
CA PHE A 65 31.24 25.33 18.46
C PHE A 65 31.63 26.43 19.42
N VAL A 66 30.66 27.19 19.87
CA VAL A 66 30.80 28.26 20.86
C VAL A 66 29.72 28.10 21.90
N ARG A 67 30.07 28.27 23.18
CA ARG A 67 29.08 28.31 24.24
C ARG A 67 28.71 29.75 24.54
N GLN A 68 27.43 30.07 24.47
CA GLN A 68 26.89 31.38 24.75
C GLN A 68 25.51 31.22 25.42
N ASP A 69 25.30 31.98 26.52
CA ASP A 69 23.99 32.07 27.23
C ASP A 69 23.35 30.70 27.55
N GLY A 70 24.16 29.75 28.05
CA GLY A 70 23.68 28.40 28.41
C GLY A 70 23.35 27.48 27.25
N SER A 71 23.59 27.92 26.02
CA SER A 71 23.42 27.11 24.79
C SER A 71 24.77 26.79 24.13
N LEU A 72 24.82 25.69 23.42
CA LEU A 72 25.93 25.30 22.57
C LEU A 72 25.57 25.64 21.11
N SER A 73 26.24 26.63 20.55
CA SER A 73 26.13 26.98 19.14
C SER A 73 27.13 26.14 18.34
N ILE A 74 26.65 25.35 17.40
CA ILE A 74 27.40 24.40 16.59
C ILE A 74 27.24 24.76 15.12
N THR A 75 28.35 24.73 14.37
CA THR A 75 28.34 24.77 12.90
C THR A 75 29.12 23.60 12.37
N THR A 76 28.52 22.79 11.49
CA THR A 76 29.22 21.68 10.83
C THR A 76 30.17 22.21 9.76
N THR A 77 31.35 21.63 9.65
CA THR A 77 32.43 22.10 8.74
C THR A 77 32.91 21.04 7.74
N GLY A 78 32.24 19.87 7.71
CA GLY A 78 32.60 18.78 6.80
C GLY A 78 31.50 17.72 6.69
N ASN A 79 31.88 16.54 6.23
CA ASN A 79 30.98 15.42 5.92
C ASN A 79 30.90 14.33 7.00
N ASP A 80 31.67 14.48 8.10
CA ASP A 80 31.62 13.60 9.29
C ASP A 80 31.59 14.44 10.59
N PRO A 81 30.62 15.36 10.75
CA PRO A 81 30.55 16.23 11.91
C PRO A 81 30.01 15.47 13.13
N PHE A 82 30.76 15.44 14.20
CA PHE A 82 30.28 14.87 15.45
C PHE A 82 30.78 15.60 16.72
N ILE A 83 30.08 15.37 17.81
CA ILE A 83 30.44 15.77 19.16
C ILE A 83 30.37 14.56 20.07
N MET A 84 31.41 14.36 20.88
CA MET A 84 31.51 13.25 21.82
C MET A 84 31.65 13.75 23.23
N TRP A 85 30.89 13.16 24.16
CA TRP A 85 30.97 13.44 25.60
C TRP A 85 31.35 12.19 26.39
N GLU A 86 31.97 12.42 27.53
CA GLU A 86 32.29 11.41 28.52
C GLU A 86 31.94 11.92 29.92
N TRP A 87 31.50 11.02 30.77
CA TRP A 87 31.23 11.30 32.18
C TRP A 87 31.72 10.19 33.10
N ARG A 88 32.02 10.56 34.37
CA ARG A 88 32.66 9.64 35.32
C ARG A 88 31.70 8.57 35.89
N THR A 89 30.44 8.94 36.12
CA THR A 89 29.45 8.04 36.74
C THR A 89 28.69 7.30 35.64
N PRO A 90 28.74 5.94 35.57
CA PRO A 90 28.02 5.20 34.57
C PRO A 90 26.52 5.50 34.59
N LEU A 91 25.92 5.55 33.42
CA LEU A 91 24.47 5.66 33.24
C LEU A 91 23.81 4.30 33.61
N LEU A 92 22.98 4.32 34.63
CA LEU A 92 22.21 3.16 35.12
C LEU A 92 20.70 3.37 34.88
N LEU A 93 20.31 3.50 33.61
CA LEU A 93 18.91 3.67 33.25
C LEU A 93 18.47 2.46 32.42
N SER A 94 17.32 1.87 32.80
CA SER A 94 16.72 0.77 32.04
C SER A 94 16.15 1.24 30.70
N GLU A 95 15.62 2.47 30.67
CA GLU A 95 14.96 3.09 29.51
C GLU A 95 15.43 4.55 29.34
N PRO A 96 16.69 4.76 28.88
CA PRO A 96 17.21 6.11 28.73
C PRO A 96 16.59 6.87 27.56
N VAL A 97 16.30 8.16 27.78
CA VAL A 97 15.82 9.10 26.77
C VAL A 97 16.86 10.20 26.60
N LEU A 98 17.41 10.36 25.38
CA LEU A 98 18.18 11.54 25.01
C LEU A 98 17.21 12.71 24.81
N SER A 99 17.40 13.80 25.54
CA SER A 99 16.57 14.98 25.37
C SER A 99 17.38 16.26 25.37
N PHE A 100 16.97 17.21 24.53
CA PHE A 100 17.52 18.56 24.46
C PHE A 100 16.53 19.49 23.76
N GLU A 101 16.72 20.79 23.93
CA GLU A 101 16.07 21.78 23.10
C GLU A 101 16.99 22.23 21.99
N TYR A 102 16.47 22.42 20.79
CA TYR A 102 17.27 22.85 19.65
C TYR A 102 16.62 23.95 18.83
N PHE A 103 17.47 24.72 18.18
CA PHE A 103 17.13 25.64 17.10
C PHE A 103 18.02 25.32 15.90
N CYS A 104 17.41 25.01 14.76
CA CYS A 104 18.12 24.58 13.57
C CYS A 104 17.44 25.13 12.30
N PRO A 105 17.89 26.28 11.78
CA PRO A 105 17.23 26.95 10.66
C PRO A 105 17.30 26.15 9.35
N ASP A 106 18.31 25.31 9.18
CA ASP A 106 18.58 24.57 7.94
C ASP A 106 18.12 23.09 8.00
N GLY A 107 17.80 22.62 9.22
CA GLY A 107 17.58 21.20 9.46
C GLY A 107 18.84 20.35 9.32
N ILE A 108 18.88 19.19 9.99
CA ILE A 108 19.96 18.20 9.87
C ILE A 108 19.37 16.82 9.64
N GLU A 109 19.77 16.19 8.54
CA GLU A 109 19.40 14.83 8.19
C GLU A 109 20.48 13.84 8.62
N ASN A 110 20.18 12.55 8.71
CA ASN A 110 21.12 11.49 9.07
C ASN A 110 21.78 11.67 10.44
N VAL A 111 21.00 12.12 11.42
CA VAL A 111 21.46 12.23 12.82
C VAL A 111 21.64 10.84 13.40
N SER A 112 22.77 10.57 14.07
CA SER A 112 22.97 9.31 14.74
C SER A 112 23.65 9.45 16.10
N LEU A 113 23.46 8.44 16.95
CA LEU A 113 24.03 8.36 18.29
C LEU A 113 24.84 7.08 18.42
N PHE A 114 26.09 7.20 18.85
CA PHE A 114 26.91 6.07 19.23
C PHE A 114 27.02 6.00 20.75
N ILE A 115 26.98 4.80 21.28
CA ILE A 115 27.02 4.52 22.72
C ILE A 115 28.28 3.72 23.05
N GLY A 116 28.96 4.10 24.10
CA GLY A 116 30.21 3.46 24.53
C GLY A 116 30.51 3.56 26.02
N PRO A 117 31.72 3.15 26.45
CA PRO A 117 32.83 2.64 25.67
C PRO A 117 32.70 1.15 25.28
N PRO A 118 33.32 0.69 24.16
CA PRO A 118 33.92 1.50 23.12
C PRO A 118 32.90 2.07 22.13
N ILE A 119 33.14 3.26 21.62
CA ILE A 119 32.36 3.83 20.50
C ILE A 119 32.64 2.98 19.25
N SER A 120 31.61 2.37 18.68
CA SER A 120 31.74 1.50 17.51
C SER A 120 30.49 1.52 16.62
N PRO A 121 30.60 1.21 15.32
CA PRO A 121 29.44 1.08 14.44
C PRO A 121 28.41 0.04 14.91
N LYS A 122 28.84 -0.92 15.72
CA LYS A 122 27.94 -1.95 16.29
C LYS A 122 26.91 -1.38 17.27
N MET A 123 27.13 -0.21 17.83
CA MET A 123 26.28 0.49 18.79
C MET A 123 25.87 1.87 18.26
N GLN A 124 25.74 2.00 16.94
CA GLN A 124 25.17 3.15 16.28
C GLN A 124 23.63 3.04 16.27
N LEU A 125 22.99 4.14 16.61
CA LEU A 125 21.54 4.33 16.58
C LEU A 125 21.23 5.45 15.60
N SER A 126 20.39 5.17 14.60
CA SER A 126 19.83 6.25 13.77
C SER A 126 18.78 6.99 14.59
N LEU A 127 18.91 8.30 14.65
CA LEU A 127 17.98 9.17 15.34
C LEU A 127 17.08 9.91 14.33
N PRO A 128 15.89 10.40 14.75
CA PRO A 128 15.09 11.29 13.93
C PRO A 128 15.89 12.52 13.50
N ASN A 129 15.68 12.97 12.27
CA ASN A 129 16.30 14.17 11.75
C ASN A 129 15.91 15.40 12.58
N LEU A 130 16.79 16.37 12.71
CA LEU A 130 16.47 17.67 13.26
C LEU A 130 15.75 18.48 12.18
N SER A 131 14.45 18.68 12.36
CA SER A 131 13.64 19.44 11.40
C SER A 131 14.02 20.93 11.45
N ILE A 132 13.77 21.64 10.34
CA ILE A 132 13.87 23.10 10.31
C ILE A 132 13.05 23.70 11.46
N ALA A 133 13.67 24.55 12.24
CA ALA A 133 13.10 25.19 13.41
C ALA A 133 13.41 26.70 13.39
N GLU A 134 12.35 27.51 13.36
CA GLU A 134 12.43 28.98 13.47
C GLU A 134 12.43 29.47 14.92
N GLY A 135 12.29 28.55 15.86
CA GLY A 135 12.31 28.78 17.31
C GLY A 135 12.79 27.52 18.05
N TRP A 136 12.95 27.60 19.35
CA TRP A 136 13.35 26.47 20.17
C TRP A 136 12.32 25.35 20.11
N ARG A 137 12.80 24.13 19.83
CA ARG A 137 12.02 22.88 19.81
C ARG A 137 12.60 21.86 20.75
N GLU A 138 11.74 21.12 21.43
CA GLU A 138 12.13 19.96 22.21
C GLU A 138 12.45 18.77 21.27
N TYR A 139 13.54 18.09 21.60
CA TYR A 139 13.94 16.81 21.00
C TYR A 139 14.06 15.80 22.13
N ALA A 140 13.28 14.73 22.08
CA ALA A 140 13.31 13.66 23.07
C ALA A 140 13.16 12.33 22.35
N VAL A 141 14.19 11.48 22.45
CA VAL A 141 14.24 10.20 21.73
C VAL A 141 14.67 9.09 22.68
N PRO A 142 13.90 7.99 22.78
CA PRO A 142 14.33 6.80 23.52
C PRO A 142 15.59 6.20 22.92
N ILE A 143 16.53 5.81 23.77
CA ILE A 143 17.75 5.14 23.37
C ILE A 143 17.51 3.64 23.42
N HIS A 144 17.22 3.03 22.28
CA HIS A 144 17.06 1.58 22.15
C HIS A 144 18.30 0.95 21.50
N PRO A 145 18.76 -0.20 21.97
CA PRO A 145 19.90 -0.89 21.34
C PRO A 145 19.52 -1.33 19.92
N PRO A 146 20.48 -1.43 19.00
CA PRO A 146 20.26 -2.03 17.70
C PRO A 146 19.65 -3.43 17.81
N ARG A 147 18.84 -3.84 16.82
CA ARG A 147 18.13 -5.13 16.83
C ARG A 147 19.07 -6.30 17.16
N GLY A 148 18.66 -7.13 18.11
CA GLY A 148 19.45 -8.29 18.56
C GLY A 148 20.61 -7.96 19.51
N ARG A 149 20.70 -6.73 20.00
CA ARG A 149 21.72 -6.29 20.95
C ARG A 149 21.11 -5.81 22.26
N ARG A 150 21.95 -5.69 23.28
CA ARG A 150 21.60 -5.07 24.56
C ARG A 150 22.45 -3.82 24.76
N LEU A 151 21.92 -2.81 25.45
CA LEU A 151 22.72 -1.67 25.89
C LEU A 151 23.86 -2.15 26.80
N PRO A 152 25.05 -1.54 26.73
CA PRO A 152 26.11 -1.83 27.67
C PRO A 152 25.67 -1.59 29.11
N ASN A 153 26.10 -2.44 30.03
CA ASN A 153 25.79 -2.28 31.45
C ASN A 153 26.34 -0.98 32.07
N LYS A 154 27.36 -0.40 31.44
CA LYS A 154 27.98 0.85 31.86
C LYS A 154 28.13 1.74 30.63
N ILE A 155 27.33 2.76 30.53
CA ILE A 155 27.43 3.80 29.51
C ILE A 155 28.09 5.02 30.15
N THR A 156 29.27 5.37 29.67
CA THR A 156 30.02 6.55 30.13
C THR A 156 30.40 7.47 28.97
N GLN A 157 30.13 7.07 27.74
CA GLN A 157 30.44 7.85 26.55
C GLN A 157 29.30 7.81 25.55
N ILE A 158 29.04 8.94 24.91
CA ILE A 158 28.22 9.01 23.69
C ILE A 158 28.87 9.92 22.67
N ARG A 159 28.59 9.63 21.40
CA ARG A 159 28.93 10.47 20.25
C ARG A 159 27.66 10.78 19.49
N LEU A 160 27.38 12.04 19.29
CA LEU A 160 26.25 12.53 18.49
C LEU A 160 26.79 13.03 17.14
N ASP A 161 26.35 12.36 16.06
CA ASP A 161 26.71 12.73 14.69
C ASP A 161 25.62 13.62 14.10
N LEU A 162 26.04 14.70 13.46
CA LEU A 162 25.19 15.78 12.97
C LEU A 162 25.08 15.80 11.45
N GLY A 163 24.80 14.63 10.88
CA GLY A 163 24.58 14.50 9.45
C GLY A 163 25.86 14.38 8.61
N LEU A 164 25.75 14.71 7.32
CA LEU A 164 26.83 14.51 6.33
C LEU A 164 27.11 15.81 5.52
N ARG A 165 26.63 16.97 5.97
CA ARG A 165 26.75 18.22 5.22
C ARG A 165 27.43 19.31 6.07
N PRO A 166 28.35 20.08 5.47
CA PRO A 166 28.90 21.27 6.10
C PRO A 166 27.85 22.40 6.19
N ASP A 167 28.24 23.48 6.88
CA ASP A 167 27.53 24.76 6.98
C ASP A 167 26.12 24.67 7.60
N ARG A 168 25.84 23.61 8.39
CA ARG A 168 24.59 23.49 9.15
C ARG A 168 24.74 24.15 10.52
N LYS A 169 23.81 25.06 10.83
CA LYS A 169 23.78 25.77 12.11
C LYS A 169 22.80 25.10 13.06
N LEU A 170 23.26 24.84 14.28
CA LEU A 170 22.49 24.19 15.31
C LEU A 170 22.79 24.82 16.68
N LEU A 171 21.78 25.29 17.39
CA LEU A 171 21.91 25.64 18.78
C LEU A 171 21.23 24.55 19.62
N ILE A 172 21.93 24.10 20.66
CA ILE A 172 21.40 23.10 21.62
C ILE A 172 21.51 23.65 23.02
N ARG A 173 20.49 23.40 23.85
CA ARG A 173 20.54 23.65 25.30
C ARG A 173 19.84 22.53 26.05
N ASN A 174 20.05 22.44 27.35
CA ASN A 174 19.42 21.47 28.24
C ASN A 174 19.61 20.01 27.81
N ILE A 175 20.78 19.70 27.21
CA ILE A 175 21.08 18.34 26.76
C ILE A 175 21.30 17.41 27.96
N LYS A 176 20.55 16.31 27.98
CA LYS A 176 20.58 15.33 29.07
C LYS A 176 20.11 13.95 28.61
N ILE A 177 20.53 12.94 29.36
CA ILE A 177 19.89 11.61 29.31
C ILE A 177 19.11 11.48 30.60
N ARG A 178 17.85 11.11 30.49
CA ARG A 178 16.89 11.03 31.57
C ARG A 178 15.98 9.81 31.47
N PRO A 179 15.30 9.40 32.52
CA PRO A 179 14.20 8.46 32.40
C PRO A 179 13.05 9.06 31.58
N PRO A 180 12.23 8.21 30.93
CA PRO A 180 11.04 8.68 30.25
C PRO A 180 10.07 9.36 31.20
N THR A 181 9.42 10.41 30.75
CA THR A 181 8.29 11.01 31.45
C THR A 181 7.09 10.06 31.49
N GLN A 182 6.10 10.31 32.34
CA GLN A 182 4.87 9.50 32.34
C GLN A 182 4.18 9.52 30.97
N ARG A 183 4.08 10.68 30.34
CA ARG A 183 3.50 10.84 29.01
C ARG A 183 4.24 10.02 27.95
N GLU A 184 5.57 9.94 27.99
CA GLU A 184 6.36 9.14 27.06
C GLU A 184 6.17 7.64 27.31
N ARG A 185 6.06 7.21 28.58
CA ARG A 185 5.71 5.82 28.93
C ARG A 185 4.33 5.43 28.44
N ASP A 186 3.35 6.29 28.68
CA ASP A 186 1.97 6.06 28.22
C ASP A 186 1.91 5.95 26.70
N PHE A 187 2.59 6.86 25.99
CA PHE A 187 2.69 6.81 24.53
C PHE A 187 3.37 5.52 24.02
N ALA A 188 4.46 5.08 24.67
CA ALA A 188 5.14 3.84 24.32
C ALA A 188 4.24 2.61 24.58
N ALA A 189 3.53 2.60 25.72
CA ALA A 189 2.58 1.54 26.07
C ALA A 189 1.41 1.48 25.09
N ASP A 190 0.85 2.63 24.70
CA ASP A 190 -0.21 2.71 23.70
C ASP A 190 0.25 2.21 22.33
N ARG A 191 1.48 2.53 21.92
CA ARG A 191 2.05 2.02 20.68
C ARG A 191 2.20 0.51 20.69
N ILE A 192 2.73 -0.07 21.77
CA ILE A 192 2.85 -1.52 21.92
C ILE A 192 1.48 -2.18 21.90
N ARG A 193 0.48 -1.60 22.59
CA ARG A 193 -0.90 -2.09 22.58
C ARG A 193 -1.48 -2.08 21.17
N LEU A 194 -1.30 -1.00 20.42
CA LEU A 194 -1.76 -0.88 19.03
C LEU A 194 -1.08 -1.89 18.11
N GLU A 195 0.24 -2.06 18.22
CA GLU A 195 0.99 -3.07 17.45
C GLU A 195 0.47 -4.48 17.74
N LYS A 196 0.25 -4.83 19.01
CA LYS A 196 -0.32 -6.12 19.39
C LYS A 196 -1.73 -6.32 18.85
N GLN A 197 -2.55 -5.28 18.86
CA GLN A 197 -3.89 -5.30 18.27
C GLN A 197 -3.82 -5.56 16.77
N LYS A 198 -2.93 -4.85 16.04
CA LYS A 198 -2.70 -5.07 14.61
C LYS A 198 -2.23 -6.50 14.31
N GLU A 199 -1.33 -7.06 15.11
CA GLU A 199 -0.88 -8.44 14.96
C GLU A 199 -2.02 -9.45 15.18
N THR A 200 -2.88 -9.20 16.17
CA THR A 200 -4.07 -10.03 16.44
C THR A 200 -5.03 -9.98 15.25
N SER A 201 -5.29 -8.78 14.72
CA SER A 201 -6.14 -8.61 13.53
C SER A 201 -5.53 -9.30 12.30
N ALA A 202 -4.23 -9.13 12.07
CA ALA A 202 -3.53 -9.78 10.96
C ALA A 202 -3.62 -11.31 11.05
N LYS A 203 -3.46 -11.87 12.25
CA LYS A 203 -3.62 -13.31 12.50
C LYS A 203 -5.03 -13.78 12.15
N ALA A 204 -6.06 -13.07 12.61
CA ALA A 204 -7.46 -13.41 12.33
C ALA A 204 -7.79 -13.34 10.83
N ILE A 205 -7.27 -12.34 10.11
CA ILE A 205 -7.42 -12.22 8.65
C ILE A 205 -6.72 -13.38 7.93
N ARG A 206 -5.52 -13.78 8.38
CA ARG A 206 -4.78 -14.92 7.81
C ARG A 206 -5.53 -16.24 8.03
N GLU A 207 -6.05 -16.46 9.23
CA GLU A 207 -6.87 -17.64 9.55
C GLU A 207 -8.13 -17.70 8.70
N TYR A 208 -8.81 -16.57 8.54
CA TYR A 208 -9.96 -16.47 7.63
C TYR A 208 -9.59 -16.81 6.19
N ALA A 209 -8.48 -16.28 5.66
CA ALA A 209 -8.04 -16.52 4.30
C ALA A 209 -7.60 -17.98 4.04
N ALA A 210 -7.25 -18.72 5.09
CA ALA A 210 -6.90 -20.14 5.02
C ALA A 210 -8.09 -21.07 5.27
N ALA A 211 -9.23 -20.55 5.76
CA ALA A 211 -10.38 -21.34 6.15
C ALA A 211 -11.19 -21.85 4.94
N SER A 212 -11.81 -23.02 5.10
CA SER A 212 -12.82 -23.52 4.18
C SER A 212 -14.21 -23.35 4.78
N PHE A 213 -15.19 -23.06 3.94
CA PHE A 213 -16.56 -22.79 4.37
C PHE A 213 -17.54 -23.70 3.65
N PRO A 214 -18.50 -24.32 4.40
CA PRO A 214 -19.42 -25.30 3.83
C PRO A 214 -20.58 -24.69 3.00
N ALA A 215 -20.92 -23.42 3.25
CA ALA A 215 -21.98 -22.72 2.52
C ALA A 215 -21.39 -21.79 1.46
N LYS A 216 -22.09 -21.61 0.34
CA LYS A 216 -21.65 -20.78 -0.78
C LYS A 216 -22.75 -19.84 -1.26
N PHE A 217 -22.40 -18.60 -1.54
CA PHE A 217 -23.24 -17.74 -2.36
C PHE A 217 -23.12 -18.18 -3.83
N THR A 218 -24.25 -18.35 -4.50
CA THR A 218 -24.31 -18.61 -5.93
C THR A 218 -24.58 -17.34 -6.73
N LYS A 219 -25.20 -16.33 -6.05
CA LYS A 219 -25.58 -15.07 -6.68
C LYS A 219 -25.60 -13.94 -5.68
N VAL A 220 -24.96 -12.82 -6.04
CA VAL A 220 -25.11 -11.52 -5.41
C VAL A 220 -25.37 -10.51 -6.53
N LEU A 221 -26.64 -10.31 -6.86
CA LEU A 221 -27.10 -9.47 -7.96
C LEU A 221 -27.43 -8.08 -7.45
N ILE A 222 -26.85 -7.07 -8.07
CA ILE A 222 -27.19 -5.65 -7.85
C ILE A 222 -28.13 -5.17 -8.96
N GLU A 223 -29.27 -4.66 -8.55
CA GLU A 223 -30.25 -3.98 -9.41
C GLU A 223 -30.33 -2.49 -9.03
N LYS A 224 -31.17 -1.73 -9.70
CA LYS A 224 -31.30 -0.28 -9.45
C LYS A 224 -31.61 0.03 -7.99
N ASP A 225 -32.58 -0.63 -7.39
CA ASP A 225 -33.08 -0.34 -6.05
C ASP A 225 -32.96 -1.53 -5.08
N THR A 226 -32.59 -2.72 -5.57
CA THR A 226 -32.53 -3.95 -4.78
C THR A 226 -31.18 -4.67 -4.93
N ILE A 227 -30.96 -5.56 -3.98
CA ILE A 227 -29.92 -6.59 -4.04
C ILE A 227 -30.56 -7.96 -3.80
N THR A 228 -30.24 -8.91 -4.69
CA THR A 228 -30.69 -10.30 -4.55
C THR A 228 -29.49 -11.16 -4.12
N LEU A 229 -29.65 -11.82 -2.97
CA LEU A 229 -28.65 -12.74 -2.41
C LEU A 229 -29.22 -14.16 -2.51
N ALA A 230 -28.54 -15.06 -3.22
CA ALA A 230 -28.90 -16.46 -3.26
C ALA A 230 -27.67 -17.35 -2.99
N GLY A 231 -27.91 -18.52 -2.46
CA GLY A 231 -26.83 -19.43 -2.11
C GLY A 231 -27.29 -20.82 -1.71
N GLN A 232 -26.31 -21.64 -1.39
CA GLN A 232 -26.48 -23.03 -1.05
C GLN A 232 -25.87 -23.34 0.32
N MET A 233 -26.61 -24.03 1.13
CA MET A 233 -26.22 -24.45 2.48
C MET A 233 -25.84 -25.95 2.49
N PRO A 234 -24.97 -26.39 3.40
CA PRO A 234 -24.85 -27.81 3.68
C PRO A 234 -26.16 -28.36 4.24
N GLN A 235 -26.35 -29.65 4.15
CA GLN A 235 -27.49 -30.32 4.77
C GLN A 235 -27.43 -30.15 6.30
N ILE A 236 -28.45 -29.53 6.88
CA ILE A 236 -28.54 -29.37 8.34
C ILE A 236 -29.34 -30.57 8.87
N SER A 237 -28.67 -31.44 9.61
CA SER A 237 -29.16 -32.76 9.99
C SER A 237 -29.99 -32.82 11.28
N SER A 238 -30.62 -31.74 11.70
CA SER A 238 -31.49 -31.74 12.90
C SER A 238 -32.89 -31.26 12.61
N ASP A 239 -33.90 -32.04 13.02
CA ASP A 239 -35.32 -31.68 12.98
C ASP A 239 -35.89 -31.72 14.42
N PRO A 240 -36.35 -30.60 15.03
CA PRO A 240 -36.34 -29.24 14.46
C PRO A 240 -34.94 -28.63 14.48
N PRO A 241 -34.65 -27.70 13.55
CA PRO A 241 -33.32 -27.07 13.48
C PRO A 241 -33.05 -26.25 14.76
N GLN A 242 -32.09 -26.72 15.56
CA GLN A 242 -31.64 -26.01 16.76
C GLN A 242 -30.78 -24.78 16.43
N VAL A 243 -30.57 -24.50 15.15
CA VAL A 243 -29.67 -23.46 14.64
C VAL A 243 -30.46 -22.45 13.83
N SER A 244 -30.35 -21.17 14.18
CA SER A 244 -30.83 -20.07 13.37
C SER A 244 -29.72 -19.60 12.41
N VAL A 245 -30.02 -19.56 11.12
CA VAL A 245 -29.07 -19.09 10.10
C VAL A 245 -29.44 -17.67 9.68
N ARG A 246 -28.48 -16.76 9.66
CA ARG A 246 -28.69 -15.35 9.32
C ARG A 246 -27.64 -14.84 8.34
N LEU A 247 -28.01 -13.79 7.62
CA LEU A 247 -27.06 -13.01 6.81
C LEU A 247 -26.34 -11.99 7.68
N VAL A 248 -25.05 -11.81 7.40
CA VAL A 248 -24.23 -10.76 7.98
C VAL A 248 -23.71 -9.88 6.86
N GLU A 249 -24.02 -8.59 6.92
CA GLU A 249 -23.53 -7.57 6.00
C GLU A 249 -22.18 -7.04 6.50
N TYR A 250 -21.20 -6.98 5.64
CA TYR A 250 -19.93 -6.31 5.83
C TYR A 250 -19.89 -5.05 4.96
N PRO A 251 -20.25 -3.88 5.49
CA PRO A 251 -20.05 -2.60 4.81
C PRO A 251 -18.59 -2.41 4.37
N ALA A 252 -18.35 -1.57 3.37
CA ALA A 252 -17.03 -1.38 2.79
C ALA A 252 -15.96 -0.90 3.79
N ASP A 253 -16.34 -0.26 4.88
CA ASP A 253 -15.46 0.21 5.96
C ASP A 253 -15.16 -0.85 7.04
N VAL A 254 -15.79 -2.02 6.97
CA VAL A 254 -15.64 -3.09 7.98
C VAL A 254 -14.70 -4.17 7.47
N GLN A 255 -13.63 -4.45 8.21
CA GLN A 255 -12.68 -5.52 7.92
C GLN A 255 -13.31 -6.90 8.19
N ILE A 256 -12.76 -7.93 7.56
CA ILE A 256 -13.32 -9.29 7.68
C ILE A 256 -13.22 -9.89 9.09
N ASN A 257 -12.26 -9.44 9.89
CA ASN A 257 -12.07 -9.86 11.28
C ASN A 257 -12.90 -9.02 12.28
N GLU A 258 -13.61 -8.00 11.81
CA GLU A 258 -14.48 -7.17 12.63
C GLU A 258 -15.91 -7.70 12.63
N ALA A 259 -16.75 -7.14 13.50
CA ALA A 259 -18.17 -7.49 13.56
C ALA A 259 -18.94 -6.85 12.41
N GLY A 260 -19.47 -7.67 11.52
CA GLY A 260 -20.46 -7.23 10.52
C GLY A 260 -21.84 -7.00 11.12
N ILE A 261 -22.77 -6.49 10.31
CA ILE A 261 -24.16 -6.21 10.69
C ILE A 261 -24.98 -7.47 10.47
N THR A 262 -25.36 -8.16 11.53
CA THR A 262 -26.27 -9.32 11.45
C THR A 262 -27.69 -8.85 11.13
N LEU A 263 -28.29 -9.37 10.06
CA LEU A 263 -29.67 -9.05 9.72
C LEU A 263 -30.65 -9.72 10.69
N PRO A 264 -31.79 -9.08 11.05
CA PRO A 264 -32.70 -9.59 12.07
C PRO A 264 -33.42 -10.88 11.65
N SER A 265 -33.70 -11.04 10.35
CA SER A 265 -34.47 -12.17 9.84
C SER A 265 -33.58 -13.39 9.63
N ALA A 266 -34.06 -14.55 10.13
CA ALA A 266 -33.46 -15.83 9.78
C ALA A 266 -33.68 -16.17 8.29
N LEU A 267 -32.72 -16.86 7.69
CA LEU A 267 -32.86 -17.36 6.32
C LEU A 267 -33.88 -18.47 6.25
N LYS A 268 -34.81 -18.37 5.31
CA LYS A 268 -35.71 -19.46 4.96
C LYS A 268 -35.06 -20.35 3.92
N LEU A 269 -34.84 -21.61 4.26
CA LEU A 269 -34.24 -22.60 3.38
C LEU A 269 -35.31 -23.43 2.69
N LYS A 270 -35.11 -23.63 1.38
CA LYS A 270 -35.88 -24.59 0.58
C LYS A 270 -34.91 -25.51 -0.12
N GLN A 271 -34.91 -26.79 0.20
CA GLN A 271 -33.92 -27.77 -0.34
C GLN A 271 -32.45 -27.31 -0.18
N ASN A 272 -32.11 -26.84 1.01
CA ASN A 272 -30.78 -26.27 1.33
C ASN A 272 -30.37 -25.02 0.52
N GLN A 273 -31.29 -24.39 -0.16
CA GLN A 273 -31.06 -23.15 -0.90
C GLN A 273 -31.81 -21.98 -0.24
N PHE A 274 -31.31 -20.80 -0.41
CA PHE A 274 -31.98 -19.56 -0.01
C PHE A 274 -31.94 -18.54 -1.13
N SER A 275 -32.93 -17.64 -1.14
CA SER A 275 -32.96 -16.44 -1.96
C SER A 275 -33.60 -15.32 -1.15
N VAL A 276 -32.90 -14.18 -1.03
CA VAL A 276 -33.37 -13.01 -0.27
C VAL A 276 -33.21 -11.77 -1.11
N VAL A 277 -34.22 -10.93 -1.15
CA VAL A 277 -34.17 -9.60 -1.80
C VAL A 277 -34.15 -8.54 -0.71
N LEU A 278 -33.21 -7.62 -0.78
CA LEU A 278 -33.01 -6.54 0.18
C LEU A 278 -33.00 -5.19 -0.54
N PRO A 279 -33.36 -4.08 0.12
CA PRO A 279 -33.09 -2.74 -0.41
C PRO A 279 -31.61 -2.53 -0.66
N ARG A 280 -31.24 -1.97 -1.81
CA ARG A 280 -29.86 -1.65 -2.13
C ARG A 280 -29.31 -0.54 -1.24
N ARG A 281 -30.12 0.47 -0.91
CA ARG A 281 -29.70 1.61 -0.08
C ARG A 281 -30.28 1.53 1.31
N VAL A 282 -29.43 1.81 2.30
CA VAL A 282 -29.82 1.87 3.71
C VAL A 282 -29.17 3.11 4.33
N GLY A 283 -29.96 4.17 4.54
CA GLY A 283 -29.43 5.49 4.89
C GLY A 283 -28.49 6.01 3.80
N SER A 284 -27.29 6.40 4.17
CA SER A 284 -26.25 6.84 3.24
C SER A 284 -25.43 5.71 2.62
N ARG A 285 -25.60 4.47 3.09
CA ARG A 285 -24.87 3.30 2.57
C ARG A 285 -25.49 2.76 1.28
N ASP A 286 -24.64 2.41 0.31
CA ASP A 286 -24.98 1.64 -0.88
C ASP A 286 -24.42 0.21 -0.74
N ARG A 287 -25.30 -0.78 -0.69
CA ARG A 287 -24.97 -2.21 -0.61
C ARG A 287 -24.27 -2.76 -1.86
N LEU A 288 -24.15 -1.95 -2.91
CA LEU A 288 -23.25 -2.21 -4.04
C LEU A 288 -21.84 -2.57 -3.57
N TYR A 289 -21.41 -2.02 -2.42
CA TYR A 289 -20.06 -2.15 -1.87
C TYR A 289 -19.97 -3.11 -0.69
N SER A 290 -21.10 -3.67 -0.24
CA SER A 290 -21.10 -4.60 0.89
C SER A 290 -20.68 -6.01 0.49
N GLY A 291 -19.94 -6.66 1.37
CA GLY A 291 -19.73 -8.10 1.36
C GLY A 291 -20.74 -8.81 2.26
N TRP A 292 -21.01 -10.08 2.02
CA TRP A 292 -22.03 -10.86 2.70
C TRP A 292 -21.48 -12.17 3.23
N ARG A 293 -21.88 -12.54 4.44
CA ARG A 293 -21.57 -13.86 5.03
C ARG A 293 -22.84 -14.50 5.58
N ILE A 294 -22.78 -15.81 5.73
CA ILE A 294 -23.82 -16.62 6.37
C ILE A 294 -23.28 -17.04 7.73
N LYS A 295 -24.07 -16.79 8.77
CA LYS A 295 -23.74 -17.09 10.16
C LYS A 295 -24.81 -18.03 10.74
N ALA A 296 -24.35 -19.07 11.43
CA ALA A 296 -25.19 -19.93 12.25
C ALA A 296 -25.13 -19.46 13.71
N THR A 297 -26.29 -19.30 14.33
CA THR A 297 -26.42 -19.01 15.76
C THR A 297 -27.09 -20.19 16.41
N LYS A 298 -26.45 -20.86 17.32
CA LYS A 298 -27.00 -21.98 18.11
C LYS A 298 -27.80 -21.45 19.28
N ARG A 299 -28.82 -22.22 19.73
CA ARG A 299 -29.79 -21.77 20.73
C ARG A 299 -29.30 -21.69 22.16
N GLN A 300 -28.19 -22.34 22.54
CA GLN A 300 -27.67 -22.32 23.91
C GLN A 300 -26.14 -22.39 23.87
N ASP A 301 -25.48 -21.43 24.48
CA ASP A 301 -24.06 -21.35 24.91
C ASP A 301 -22.92 -21.77 23.94
N GLU A 302 -23.20 -22.09 22.70
CA GLU A 302 -22.17 -22.35 21.70
C GLU A 302 -21.88 -21.12 20.84
N GLN A 303 -20.63 -20.84 20.61
CA GLN A 303 -20.15 -19.71 19.81
C GLN A 303 -20.78 -19.70 18.41
N ASP A 304 -21.21 -18.53 17.97
CA ASP A 304 -21.64 -18.28 16.61
C ASP A 304 -20.57 -18.72 15.59
N ALA A 305 -20.97 -19.46 14.58
CA ALA A 305 -20.07 -19.92 13.53
C ALA A 305 -20.41 -19.32 12.17
N PHE A 306 -19.40 -18.83 11.46
CA PHE A 306 -19.57 -18.45 10.07
C PHE A 306 -19.54 -19.67 9.16
N LEU A 307 -20.61 -19.83 8.36
CA LEU A 307 -20.77 -20.95 7.43
C LEU A 307 -20.27 -20.62 6.03
N SER A 308 -20.10 -19.34 5.68
CA SER A 308 -19.59 -18.93 4.38
C SER A 308 -18.41 -17.97 4.50
N ALA A 309 -17.56 -17.93 3.45
CA ALA A 309 -16.70 -16.78 3.21
C ALA A 309 -17.54 -15.52 2.96
N ARG A 310 -16.92 -14.35 3.07
CA ARG A 310 -17.52 -13.10 2.59
C ARG A 310 -17.68 -13.17 1.06
N HIS A 311 -18.79 -12.72 0.53
CA HIS A 311 -19.02 -12.71 -0.91
C HIS A 311 -19.50 -11.33 -1.37
N PHE A 312 -18.86 -10.78 -2.40
CA PHE A 312 -19.24 -9.51 -3.00
C PHE A 312 -20.15 -9.68 -4.20
N ALA A 313 -20.70 -8.57 -4.70
CA ALA A 313 -21.48 -8.56 -5.93
C ALA A 313 -20.73 -9.19 -7.11
N ASN A 314 -21.40 -10.09 -7.82
CA ASN A 314 -20.88 -10.77 -9.00
C ASN A 314 -21.78 -10.57 -10.25
N GLU A 315 -22.98 -10.04 -10.07
CA GLU A 315 -23.92 -9.71 -11.16
C GLU A 315 -24.47 -8.28 -11.01
N PHE A 316 -24.62 -7.56 -12.13
CA PHE A 316 -25.06 -6.18 -12.16
C PHE A 316 -26.13 -5.96 -13.23
N LYS A 317 -27.32 -5.45 -12.82
CA LYS A 317 -28.46 -5.09 -13.68
C LYS A 317 -29.01 -3.70 -13.32
N ILE A 318 -28.11 -2.71 -13.19
CA ILE A 318 -28.49 -1.35 -12.79
C ILE A 318 -29.01 -0.55 -13.97
N ASN A 319 -28.47 -0.77 -15.14
CA ASN A 319 -28.86 -0.10 -16.39
C ASN A 319 -29.04 -1.13 -17.52
N ASN A 320 -29.97 -0.87 -18.40
CA ASN A 320 -30.10 -1.62 -19.66
C ASN A 320 -29.01 -1.17 -20.65
N VAL A 321 -27.75 -1.30 -20.29
CA VAL A 321 -26.67 -1.02 -21.23
C VAL A 321 -26.62 -2.17 -22.22
N THR A 322 -26.86 -1.87 -23.49
CA THR A 322 -26.60 -2.81 -24.58
C THR A 322 -25.15 -3.24 -24.47
N ALA A 323 -24.93 -4.53 -24.32
CA ALA A 323 -23.60 -5.10 -24.17
C ALA A 323 -22.83 -4.98 -25.49
N ASN A 324 -22.19 -3.83 -25.71
CA ASN A 324 -21.20 -3.71 -26.78
C ASN A 324 -20.04 -4.66 -26.51
N ALA A 325 -19.35 -5.10 -27.56
CA ALA A 325 -18.19 -5.97 -27.41
C ALA A 325 -17.11 -5.33 -26.51
N PRO A 326 -16.30 -6.13 -25.78
CA PRO A 326 -15.18 -5.60 -25.02
C PRO A 326 -14.22 -4.81 -25.90
N LEU A 327 -13.92 -3.58 -25.52
CA LEU A 327 -12.97 -2.76 -26.25
C LEU A 327 -11.55 -3.24 -26.00
N ARG A 328 -10.76 -3.34 -27.09
CA ARG A 328 -9.34 -3.72 -27.07
C ARG A 328 -8.54 -2.75 -27.91
N PRO A 329 -7.29 -2.47 -27.56
CA PRO A 329 -6.43 -1.63 -28.39
C PRO A 329 -6.10 -2.36 -29.71
N LYS A 330 -6.07 -1.61 -30.82
CA LYS A 330 -5.75 -2.16 -32.17
C LYS A 330 -4.27 -2.53 -32.33
N ASN A 331 -3.41 -2.05 -31.46
CA ASN A 331 -1.99 -2.41 -31.35
C ASN A 331 -1.52 -2.23 -29.90
N GLN A 332 -0.29 -2.64 -29.59
CA GLN A 332 0.27 -2.57 -28.22
C GLN A 332 0.83 -1.18 -27.86
N LYS A 333 0.83 -0.19 -28.77
CA LYS A 333 1.43 1.13 -28.49
C LYS A 333 0.54 1.95 -27.59
N GLY A 334 1.06 2.32 -26.43
CA GLY A 334 0.38 3.14 -25.44
C GLY A 334 1.25 4.29 -24.92
N LEU A 335 0.64 5.22 -24.23
CA LEU A 335 1.31 6.37 -23.62
C LEU A 335 0.76 6.64 -22.22
N SER A 336 1.65 6.85 -21.25
CA SER A 336 1.30 7.31 -19.91
C SER A 336 1.81 8.75 -19.66
N GLY A 337 1.32 9.37 -18.58
CA GLY A 337 1.61 10.78 -18.31
C GLY A 337 0.95 11.74 -19.31
N PHE A 338 -0.05 11.27 -20.04
CA PHE A 338 -0.81 12.09 -21.00
C PHE A 338 -1.76 13.05 -20.27
N SER A 339 -1.83 14.27 -20.73
CA SER A 339 -2.72 15.30 -20.20
C SER A 339 -3.44 16.08 -21.30
N SER A 340 -4.53 16.75 -20.94
CA SER A 340 -5.30 17.57 -21.88
C SER A 340 -4.54 18.79 -22.42
N ARG A 341 -3.40 19.15 -21.81
CA ARG A 341 -2.60 20.34 -22.16
C ARG A 341 -1.54 20.09 -23.23
N GLY A 342 -1.28 18.86 -23.61
CA GLY A 342 -0.23 18.50 -24.52
C GLY A 342 -0.68 18.44 -25.99
N PRO A 343 0.27 18.32 -26.96
CA PRO A 343 -0.02 18.25 -28.40
C PRO A 343 -0.69 16.91 -28.72
N LYS A 344 -2.02 16.89 -28.72
CA LYS A 344 -2.82 15.67 -29.01
C LYS A 344 -2.46 15.04 -30.36
N SER A 345 -1.87 15.80 -31.29
CA SER A 345 -1.31 15.29 -32.54
C SER A 345 -0.29 14.18 -32.34
N ASP A 346 0.49 14.21 -31.24
CA ASP A 346 1.46 13.16 -30.93
C ASP A 346 0.80 11.78 -30.78
N LEU A 347 -0.44 11.69 -30.29
CA LEU A 347 -1.14 10.40 -30.18
C LEU A 347 -1.36 9.78 -31.57
N HIS A 348 -1.66 10.60 -32.57
CA HIS A 348 -1.86 10.14 -33.93
C HIS A 348 -0.54 9.82 -34.62
N GLU A 349 0.41 10.75 -34.54
CA GLU A 349 1.71 10.60 -35.18
C GLU A 349 2.48 9.41 -34.66
N LEU A 350 2.37 9.10 -33.35
CA LEU A 350 2.97 7.93 -32.72
C LEU A 350 2.17 6.63 -32.96
N GLY A 351 0.94 6.72 -33.45
CA GLY A 351 0.06 5.55 -33.63
C GLY A 351 -0.44 4.96 -32.31
N ILE A 352 -0.62 5.78 -31.28
CA ILE A 352 -1.07 5.36 -29.94
C ILE A 352 -2.51 4.84 -29.99
N LYS A 353 -2.75 3.69 -29.35
CA LYS A 353 -4.07 3.06 -29.23
C LYS A 353 -4.50 2.79 -27.79
N ALA A 354 -3.66 3.12 -26.82
CA ALA A 354 -4.02 3.09 -25.40
C ALA A 354 -3.36 4.24 -24.64
N VAL A 355 -4.04 4.81 -23.66
CA VAL A 355 -3.46 5.83 -22.77
C VAL A 355 -3.74 5.50 -21.31
N THR A 356 -2.79 5.86 -20.43
CA THR A 356 -3.00 5.87 -18.97
C THR A 356 -3.12 7.31 -18.49
N ILE A 357 -4.17 7.59 -17.72
CA ILE A 357 -4.46 8.90 -17.14
C ILE A 357 -4.56 8.82 -15.61
N ASN A 358 -4.18 9.90 -14.95
CA ASN A 358 -4.31 10.04 -13.51
C ASN A 358 -5.69 10.56 -13.12
N LEU A 359 -6.51 9.73 -12.50
CA LEU A 359 -7.80 10.10 -11.95
C LEU A 359 -7.66 10.53 -10.49
N VAL A 360 -7.37 11.81 -10.29
CA VAL A 360 -7.12 12.40 -8.95
C VAL A 360 -8.43 12.77 -8.27
N LEU A 361 -8.88 11.97 -7.31
CA LEU A 361 -10.22 12.09 -6.71
C LEU A 361 -10.43 13.38 -5.90
N ASN A 362 -9.37 13.95 -5.32
CA ASN A 362 -9.45 15.19 -4.56
C ASN A 362 -10.01 16.37 -5.38
N ARG A 363 -9.88 16.32 -6.71
CA ARG A 363 -10.40 17.37 -7.60
C ARG A 363 -11.94 17.40 -7.64
N PHE A 364 -12.57 16.29 -7.30
CA PHE A 364 -14.02 16.11 -7.37
C PHE A 364 -14.74 16.46 -6.08
N ILE A 365 -14.04 16.94 -5.03
CA ILE A 365 -14.66 17.34 -3.77
C ILE A 365 -14.33 18.77 -3.38
N SER A 366 -15.26 19.41 -2.66
CA SER A 366 -15.15 20.77 -2.15
C SER A 366 -15.81 20.89 -0.76
N ASN A 367 -15.33 21.82 0.04
CA ASN A 367 -15.92 22.15 1.35
C ASN A 367 -17.03 23.21 1.26
N SER A 368 -17.23 23.84 0.11
CA SER A 368 -18.25 24.87 -0.11
C SER A 368 -19.18 24.48 -1.25
N GLY A 369 -20.46 24.73 -1.07
CA GLY A 369 -21.48 24.66 -2.14
C GLY A 369 -21.31 25.78 -3.14
N GLY A 370 -22.15 25.79 -4.18
CA GLY A 370 -22.17 26.80 -5.24
C GLY A 370 -22.50 26.21 -6.60
N PRO A 371 -22.46 27.01 -7.68
CA PRO A 371 -22.71 26.52 -9.03
C PRO A 371 -21.79 25.33 -9.39
N GLY A 372 -22.36 24.28 -9.97
CA GLY A 372 -21.63 23.07 -10.33
C GLY A 372 -21.17 22.21 -9.15
N ARG A 373 -21.74 22.38 -7.94
CA ARG A 373 -21.41 21.64 -6.74
C ARG A 373 -22.67 21.04 -6.11
N GLU A 374 -22.69 19.72 -6.01
CA GLU A 374 -23.80 18.92 -5.47
C GLU A 374 -23.42 18.37 -4.11
N ALA A 375 -24.29 18.48 -3.11
CA ALA A 375 -24.04 17.89 -1.79
C ALA A 375 -23.91 16.36 -1.89
N ILE A 376 -22.84 15.82 -1.32
CA ILE A 376 -22.64 14.37 -1.21
C ILE A 376 -23.44 13.87 0.02
N PRO A 377 -24.37 12.91 -0.15
CA PRO A 377 -25.13 12.36 0.97
C PRO A 377 -24.20 11.47 1.84
N SER A 378 -23.51 12.08 2.79
CA SER A 378 -22.59 11.41 3.69
C SER A 378 -22.78 11.88 5.15
N PRO A 379 -22.43 11.06 6.15
CA PRO A 379 -22.48 11.49 7.55
C PRO A 379 -21.53 12.66 7.83
N GLY A 380 -21.87 13.53 8.79
CA GLY A 380 -21.03 14.63 9.27
C GLY A 380 -21.13 15.92 8.45
N PRO A 381 -20.20 16.85 8.57
CA PRO A 381 -20.24 18.15 7.90
C PRO A 381 -20.37 18.03 6.38
N PRO A 382 -21.09 18.92 5.69
CA PRO A 382 -21.36 18.79 4.26
C PRO A 382 -20.08 18.81 3.44
N ILE A 383 -20.02 17.94 2.45
CA ILE A 383 -19.01 17.88 1.38
C ILE A 383 -19.75 17.90 0.06
N TYR A 384 -19.20 18.60 -0.91
CA TYR A 384 -19.84 18.80 -2.19
C TYR A 384 -19.03 18.12 -3.31
N PHE A 385 -19.74 17.49 -4.23
CA PHE A 385 -19.17 16.96 -5.46
C PHE A 385 -18.95 18.12 -6.46
N ASN A 386 -17.71 18.28 -6.92
CA ASN A 386 -17.33 19.34 -7.85
C ASN A 386 -17.41 18.84 -9.29
N THR A 387 -18.47 19.20 -10.03
CA THR A 387 -18.68 18.78 -11.41
C THR A 387 -17.74 19.44 -12.41
N SER A 388 -17.14 20.61 -12.08
CA SER A 388 -16.18 21.28 -12.97
C SER A 388 -14.89 20.48 -13.18
N ALA A 389 -14.60 19.54 -12.27
CA ALA A 389 -13.47 18.60 -12.41
C ALA A 389 -13.60 17.69 -13.65
N PHE A 390 -14.79 17.54 -14.21
CA PHE A 390 -14.99 16.77 -15.43
C PHE A 390 -14.49 17.48 -16.70
N THR A 391 -14.43 18.80 -16.75
CA THR A 391 -14.18 19.55 -17.99
C THR A 391 -12.95 19.08 -18.76
N ALA A 392 -11.80 19.01 -18.08
CA ALA A 392 -10.56 18.56 -18.72
C ALA A 392 -10.56 17.06 -19.04
N LEU A 393 -11.19 16.27 -18.17
CA LEU A 393 -11.28 14.82 -18.35
C LEU A 393 -12.22 14.45 -19.49
N ASP A 394 -13.35 15.16 -19.64
CA ASP A 394 -14.28 15.02 -20.78
C ASP A 394 -13.60 15.27 -22.11
N GLN A 395 -12.84 16.36 -22.20
CA GLN A 395 -12.08 16.70 -23.42
C GLN A 395 -11.10 15.59 -23.81
N LEU A 396 -10.42 15.01 -22.82
CA LEU A 396 -9.44 13.96 -23.04
C LEU A 396 -10.12 12.65 -23.45
N VAL A 397 -11.13 12.21 -22.70
CA VAL A 397 -11.82 10.94 -22.96
C VAL A 397 -12.57 11.00 -24.30
N ASN A 398 -13.20 12.15 -24.60
CA ASN A 398 -13.87 12.33 -25.89
C ASN A 398 -12.88 12.32 -27.07
N HIS A 399 -11.70 12.91 -26.92
CA HIS A 399 -10.66 12.82 -27.92
C HIS A 399 -10.24 11.35 -28.14
N CYS A 400 -10.03 10.60 -27.08
CA CYS A 400 -9.69 9.17 -27.16
C CYS A 400 -10.80 8.36 -27.86
N ARG A 401 -12.07 8.63 -27.53
CA ARG A 401 -13.23 8.01 -28.20
C ARG A 401 -13.24 8.26 -29.71
N GLN A 402 -13.02 9.51 -30.14
CA GLN A 402 -13.01 9.90 -31.55
C GLN A 402 -11.90 9.22 -32.37
N HIS A 403 -10.86 8.70 -31.72
CA HIS A 403 -9.67 8.16 -32.37
C HIS A 403 -9.40 6.69 -32.03
N ASP A 404 -10.38 5.99 -31.48
CA ASP A 404 -10.28 4.57 -31.06
C ASP A 404 -9.09 4.30 -30.13
N ILE A 405 -8.90 5.17 -29.15
CA ILE A 405 -7.85 5.04 -28.12
C ILE A 405 -8.48 4.55 -26.84
N ILE A 406 -7.99 3.44 -26.30
CA ILE A 406 -8.45 2.87 -25.04
C ILE A 406 -7.96 3.70 -23.87
N VAL A 407 -8.88 4.08 -22.98
CA VAL A 407 -8.56 4.84 -21.75
C VAL A 407 -8.45 3.90 -20.55
N THR A 408 -7.30 3.98 -19.90
CA THR A 408 -7.01 3.36 -18.60
C THR A 408 -6.84 4.47 -17.56
N ALA A 409 -7.58 4.42 -16.45
CA ALA A 409 -7.53 5.43 -15.40
C ALA A 409 -6.93 4.88 -14.10
N ILE A 410 -5.88 5.53 -13.58
CA ILE A 410 -5.33 5.23 -12.26
C ILE A 410 -6.08 6.05 -11.22
N VAL A 411 -6.71 5.39 -10.26
CA VAL A 411 -7.45 6.04 -9.16
C VAL A 411 -6.47 6.47 -8.08
N LEU A 412 -6.31 7.78 -7.88
CA LEU A 412 -5.31 8.36 -6.99
C LEU A 412 -5.92 9.30 -5.96
N ILE A 413 -5.41 9.23 -4.74
CA ILE A 413 -5.72 10.15 -3.63
C ILE A 413 -4.43 10.78 -3.14
N PRO A 414 -4.09 12.00 -3.58
CA PRO A 414 -2.89 12.69 -3.11
C PRO A 414 -2.96 12.94 -1.59
N ARG A 415 -1.83 12.74 -0.94
CA ARG A 415 -1.70 13.09 0.46
C ARG A 415 -1.78 14.60 0.65
N THR A 416 -2.54 15.04 1.65
CA THR A 416 -2.59 16.46 2.03
C THR A 416 -2.58 16.61 3.56
N LYS A 417 -1.82 17.59 4.04
CA LYS A 417 -1.82 17.99 5.44
C LYS A 417 -2.65 19.26 5.68
N ARG A 418 -2.99 19.99 4.61
CA ARG A 418 -3.55 21.34 4.68
C ARG A 418 -5.06 21.43 4.47
N SER A 419 -5.67 20.40 3.92
CA SER A 419 -7.09 20.42 3.54
C SER A 419 -7.87 19.35 4.28
N GLN A 420 -8.67 19.78 5.27
CA GLN A 420 -9.54 18.88 6.04
C GLN A 420 -10.57 18.16 5.16
N VAL A 421 -11.09 18.85 4.11
CA VAL A 421 -12.04 18.22 3.19
C VAL A 421 -11.40 17.10 2.38
N HIS A 422 -10.17 17.28 1.93
CA HIS A 422 -9.45 16.24 1.20
C HIS A 422 -8.98 15.10 2.11
N ALA A 423 -8.72 15.39 3.39
CA ALA A 423 -8.31 14.39 4.36
C ALA A 423 -9.37 13.29 4.59
N VAL A 424 -10.66 13.57 4.31
CA VAL A 424 -11.73 12.56 4.45
C VAL A 424 -11.54 11.36 3.54
N LEU A 425 -10.89 11.54 2.38
CA LEU A 425 -10.59 10.47 1.42
C LEU A 425 -9.33 9.69 1.78
N GLN A 426 -8.42 10.27 2.58
CA GLN A 426 -7.15 9.64 2.94
C GLN A 426 -7.34 8.61 4.05
N HIS A 427 -6.59 7.53 4.00
CA HIS A 427 -6.54 6.61 5.14
C HIS A 427 -6.04 7.37 6.38
N PRO A 428 -6.74 7.26 7.52
CA PRO A 428 -6.42 8.09 8.71
C PRO A 428 -5.02 7.83 9.28
N GLU A 429 -4.48 6.63 9.11
CA GLU A 429 -3.13 6.27 9.56
C GLU A 429 -2.04 6.54 8.51
N SER A 430 -2.35 7.19 7.37
CA SER A 430 -1.33 7.45 6.35
C SER A 430 -0.25 8.40 6.84
N GLU A 431 1.01 7.96 6.75
CA GLU A 431 2.19 8.68 7.20
C GLU A 431 3.22 8.82 6.07
N GLY A 432 3.42 9.99 5.52
CA GLY A 432 4.36 10.17 4.39
C GLY A 432 3.75 9.77 3.05
N GLY A 433 4.62 9.51 2.07
CA GLY A 433 4.23 9.13 0.70
C GLY A 433 3.65 10.27 -0.14
N VAL A 434 3.41 9.95 -1.40
CA VAL A 434 2.81 10.84 -2.42
C VAL A 434 1.30 10.66 -2.47
N TYR A 435 0.86 9.39 -2.52
CA TYR A 435 -0.54 9.01 -2.51
C TYR A 435 -0.87 8.12 -1.32
N THR A 436 -2.14 8.08 -0.95
CA THR A 436 -2.63 7.30 0.18
C THR A 436 -3.62 6.23 -0.26
N MET A 437 -3.76 5.16 0.54
CA MET A 437 -4.92 4.29 0.50
C MET A 437 -6.18 5.12 0.71
N PRO A 438 -7.31 4.84 0.04
CA PRO A 438 -8.60 5.43 0.40
C PRO A 438 -8.93 5.19 1.87
N ASN A 439 -9.72 6.08 2.45
CA ASN A 439 -10.28 5.89 3.79
C ASN A 439 -11.33 4.76 3.78
N MET A 440 -10.83 3.54 3.89
CA MET A 440 -11.63 2.31 3.96
C MET A 440 -11.94 1.90 5.41
N SER A 441 -11.69 2.77 6.39
CA SER A 441 -11.85 2.48 7.83
C SER A 441 -12.97 3.29 8.50
N THR A 442 -13.65 4.15 7.74
CA THR A 442 -14.78 4.92 8.27
C THR A 442 -15.99 4.92 7.35
N PRO A 443 -17.23 4.87 7.89
CA PRO A 443 -18.46 4.95 7.08
C PRO A 443 -18.50 6.19 6.18
N ARG A 444 -18.00 7.33 6.68
CA ARG A 444 -17.96 8.58 5.91
C ARG A 444 -16.97 8.49 4.74
N GLY A 445 -15.77 7.97 4.99
CA GLY A 445 -14.73 7.81 3.95
C GLY A 445 -15.23 6.94 2.80
N THR A 446 -15.74 5.76 3.12
CA THR A 446 -16.24 4.81 2.11
C THR A 446 -17.49 5.31 1.39
N THR A 447 -18.39 6.03 2.08
CA THR A 447 -19.58 6.64 1.44
C THR A 447 -19.15 7.68 0.40
N ILE A 448 -18.25 8.60 0.75
CA ILE A 448 -17.78 9.64 -0.18
C ILE A 448 -16.98 9.00 -1.33
N TYR A 449 -16.07 8.07 -1.02
CA TYR A 449 -15.29 7.36 -2.02
C TYR A 449 -16.18 6.62 -3.03
N GLY A 450 -17.18 5.84 -2.54
CA GLY A 450 -18.13 5.12 -3.39
C GLY A 450 -19.00 6.07 -4.24
N TYR A 451 -19.42 7.21 -3.67
CA TYR A 451 -20.17 8.23 -4.41
C TYR A 451 -19.34 8.77 -5.58
N LEU A 452 -18.08 9.14 -5.36
CA LEU A 452 -17.20 9.64 -6.42
C LEU A 452 -17.00 8.59 -7.51
N LEU A 453 -16.66 7.37 -7.13
CA LEU A 453 -16.44 6.27 -8.08
C LEU A 453 -17.71 6.03 -8.94
N SER A 454 -18.89 5.99 -8.31
CA SER A 454 -20.16 5.75 -8.99
C SER A 454 -20.50 6.89 -9.97
N ARG A 455 -20.27 8.16 -9.58
CA ARG A 455 -20.52 9.32 -10.45
C ARG A 455 -19.59 9.34 -11.66
N ILE A 456 -18.31 9.05 -11.45
CA ILE A 456 -17.31 9.01 -12.50
C ILE A 456 -17.54 7.82 -13.43
N ALA A 457 -17.79 6.63 -12.89
CA ALA A 457 -18.07 5.43 -13.67
C ALA A 457 -19.33 5.60 -14.54
N LYS A 458 -20.40 6.19 -14.00
CA LYS A 458 -21.61 6.48 -14.76
C LYS A 458 -21.35 7.43 -15.92
N ARG A 459 -20.53 8.49 -15.72
CA ARG A 459 -20.23 9.47 -16.77
C ARG A 459 -19.43 8.86 -17.92
N TYR A 460 -18.48 7.98 -17.63
CA TYR A 460 -17.59 7.38 -18.60
C TYR A 460 -17.92 5.91 -18.86
N SER A 461 -19.17 5.63 -19.17
CA SER A 461 -19.66 4.26 -19.36
C SER A 461 -20.09 3.90 -20.76
N THR A 462 -20.25 4.90 -21.65
CA THR A 462 -20.86 4.72 -22.96
C THR A 462 -19.82 4.96 -24.07
N PRO A 463 -19.36 3.92 -24.80
CA PRO A 463 -18.30 4.07 -25.78
C PRO A 463 -18.70 4.94 -26.97
N ASP A 464 -19.93 4.86 -27.43
CA ASP A 464 -20.41 5.52 -28.66
C ASP A 464 -20.96 6.94 -28.44
N GLN A 465 -21.05 7.38 -27.18
CA GLN A 465 -21.56 8.70 -26.83
C GLN A 465 -20.50 9.52 -26.07
N ALA A 466 -20.52 10.84 -26.30
CA ALA A 466 -19.65 11.75 -25.57
C ALA A 466 -20.02 11.74 -24.06
N PRO A 467 -19.03 11.81 -23.16
CA PRO A 467 -17.60 11.96 -23.44
C PRO A 467 -16.88 10.64 -23.79
N GLY A 468 -17.47 9.47 -23.71
CA GLY A 468 -16.87 8.19 -24.01
C GLY A 468 -16.74 7.28 -22.78
N VAL A 469 -15.79 6.34 -22.81
CA VAL A 469 -15.65 5.29 -21.80
C VAL A 469 -14.25 5.22 -21.21
N ILE A 470 -14.18 5.01 -19.89
CA ILE A 470 -13.00 4.50 -19.21
C ILE A 470 -13.14 2.97 -19.16
N THR A 471 -12.33 2.28 -19.96
CA THR A 471 -12.42 0.83 -20.13
C THR A 471 -11.73 0.08 -19.00
N ASN A 472 -10.55 0.56 -18.61
CA ASN A 472 -9.70 -0.07 -17.58
C ASN A 472 -9.53 0.88 -16.39
N TRP A 473 -9.56 0.31 -15.19
CA TRP A 473 -9.40 1.04 -13.94
C TRP A 473 -8.23 0.44 -13.18
N ILE A 474 -7.22 1.22 -12.85
CA ILE A 474 -6.11 0.77 -12.02
C ILE A 474 -6.41 1.17 -10.57
N ALA A 475 -6.46 0.18 -9.70
CA ALA A 475 -6.71 0.37 -8.28
C ALA A 475 -5.42 0.81 -7.59
N HIS A 476 -5.20 2.11 -7.59
CA HIS A 476 -4.04 2.82 -7.05
C HIS A 476 -2.73 2.54 -7.79
N ASN A 477 -1.66 3.26 -7.43
CA ASN A 477 -0.36 3.11 -8.06
C ASN A 477 0.57 2.25 -7.20
N GLU A 478 1.32 1.33 -7.82
CA GLU A 478 2.42 0.55 -7.23
C GLU A 478 2.16 0.13 -5.78
N VAL A 479 1.14 -0.70 -5.59
CA VAL A 479 0.63 -1.06 -4.26
C VAL A 479 1.61 -1.88 -3.44
N ASP A 480 2.58 -2.52 -4.08
CA ASP A 480 3.70 -3.20 -3.44
C ASP A 480 4.73 -2.20 -2.86
N TYR A 481 4.86 -1.01 -3.46
CA TYR A 481 5.67 0.08 -2.92
C TYR A 481 4.80 1.09 -2.14
N HIS A 482 3.94 0.54 -1.28
CA HIS A 482 2.89 1.26 -0.58
C HIS A 482 3.36 2.39 0.34
N PRO A 483 4.56 2.41 0.95
CA PRO A 483 4.99 3.55 1.76
C PRO A 483 5.03 4.85 0.97
N VAL A 484 5.18 4.79 -0.35
CA VAL A 484 5.24 5.95 -1.25
C VAL A 484 3.93 6.18 -2.00
N TRP A 485 3.37 5.10 -2.61
CA TRP A 485 2.35 5.26 -3.64
C TRP A 485 0.93 4.89 -3.22
N THR A 486 0.76 4.16 -2.11
CA THR A 486 -0.57 3.80 -1.58
C THR A 486 -0.51 3.71 -0.06
N ASN A 487 -0.05 4.79 0.58
CA ASN A 487 0.32 4.80 1.99
C ASN A 487 -0.88 4.65 2.91
N MET A 488 -0.77 3.72 3.85
CA MET A 488 -1.75 3.41 4.88
C MET A 488 -1.12 3.44 6.29
N GLY A 489 0.08 4.05 6.43
CA GLY A 489 0.91 3.92 7.62
C GLY A 489 1.53 2.52 7.73
N LYS A 490 2.12 2.22 8.88
CA LYS A 490 2.71 0.90 9.14
C LYS A 490 1.63 -0.10 9.49
N GLN A 491 1.40 -1.06 8.60
CA GLN A 491 0.39 -2.10 8.74
C GLN A 491 0.99 -3.48 8.45
N PRO A 492 0.57 -4.54 9.15
CA PRO A 492 0.78 -5.90 8.69
C PRO A 492 0.23 -6.09 7.27
N ASP A 493 0.90 -6.92 6.46
CA ASP A 493 0.53 -7.16 5.06
C ASP A 493 -0.92 -7.64 4.93
N GLU A 494 -1.41 -8.45 5.87
CA GLU A 494 -2.78 -8.97 5.85
C GLU A 494 -3.82 -7.85 5.98
N ILE A 495 -3.59 -6.89 6.88
CA ILE A 495 -4.48 -5.73 7.06
C ILE A 495 -4.42 -4.83 5.82
N TYR A 496 -3.21 -4.57 5.32
CA TYR A 496 -3.02 -3.75 4.13
C TYR A 496 -3.72 -4.36 2.91
N LEU A 497 -3.47 -5.64 2.62
CA LEU A 497 -4.01 -6.34 1.47
C LEU A 497 -5.53 -6.55 1.54
N GLU A 498 -6.09 -6.81 2.72
CA GLU A 498 -7.53 -6.89 2.92
C GLU A 498 -8.21 -5.54 2.66
N THR A 499 -7.62 -4.45 3.15
CA THR A 499 -8.12 -3.09 2.91
C THR A 499 -7.99 -2.71 1.44
N TYR A 500 -6.87 -3.02 0.81
CA TYR A 500 -6.66 -2.83 -0.62
C TYR A 500 -7.68 -3.61 -1.47
N TYR A 501 -7.93 -4.87 -1.12
CA TYR A 501 -8.89 -5.71 -1.80
C TYR A 501 -10.31 -5.11 -1.76
N ARG A 502 -10.76 -4.62 -0.58
CA ARG A 502 -12.06 -3.93 -0.48
C ARG A 502 -12.13 -2.69 -1.35
N SER A 503 -11.06 -1.89 -1.40
CA SER A 503 -10.98 -0.73 -2.29
C SER A 503 -11.06 -1.13 -3.76
N MET A 504 -10.32 -2.16 -4.17
CA MET A 504 -10.34 -2.68 -5.53
C MET A 504 -11.74 -3.21 -5.91
N ARG A 505 -12.45 -3.88 -4.97
CA ARG A 505 -13.85 -4.31 -5.16
C ARG A 505 -14.79 -3.11 -5.33
N MET A 506 -14.60 -2.02 -4.60
CA MET A 506 -15.41 -0.80 -4.77
C MET A 506 -15.22 -0.19 -6.16
N ILE A 507 -13.99 -0.10 -6.66
CA ILE A 507 -13.71 0.38 -8.01
C ILE A 507 -14.36 -0.54 -9.05
N HIS A 508 -14.16 -1.86 -8.93
CA HIS A 508 -14.76 -2.85 -9.83
C HIS A 508 -16.27 -2.74 -9.86
N ASN A 509 -16.91 -2.75 -8.69
CA ASN A 509 -18.37 -2.75 -8.59
C ASN A 509 -18.97 -1.45 -9.13
N SER A 510 -18.31 -0.29 -8.89
CA SER A 510 -18.70 0.99 -9.47
C SER A 510 -18.63 0.98 -10.99
N ALA A 511 -17.54 0.48 -11.56
CA ALA A 511 -17.33 0.44 -13.00
C ALA A 511 -18.30 -0.55 -13.68
N ARG A 512 -18.45 -1.76 -13.12
CA ARG A 512 -19.32 -2.83 -13.63
C ARG A 512 -20.80 -2.49 -13.53
N ALA A 513 -21.19 -1.67 -12.57
CA ALA A 513 -22.57 -1.19 -12.45
C ALA A 513 -23.07 -0.42 -13.68
N PHE A 514 -22.15 0.17 -14.45
CA PHE A 514 -22.46 0.99 -15.62
C PHE A 514 -21.86 0.48 -16.94
N ASN A 515 -20.80 -0.32 -16.88
CA ASN A 515 -20.16 -0.94 -18.05
C ASN A 515 -19.87 -2.42 -17.78
N PRO A 516 -20.59 -3.36 -18.41
CA PRO A 516 -20.43 -4.80 -18.19
C PRO A 516 -19.07 -5.33 -18.61
N HIS A 517 -18.28 -4.57 -19.36
CA HIS A 517 -16.94 -4.94 -19.81
C HIS A 517 -15.81 -4.20 -19.08
N ALA A 518 -16.13 -3.33 -18.12
CA ALA A 518 -15.12 -2.65 -17.31
C ALA A 518 -14.26 -3.67 -16.55
N ARG A 519 -12.97 -3.38 -16.48
CA ARG A 519 -11.97 -4.22 -15.79
C ARG A 519 -11.21 -3.38 -14.77
N VAL A 520 -10.77 -4.03 -13.71
CA VAL A 520 -9.93 -3.41 -12.69
C VAL A 520 -8.57 -4.10 -12.64
N PHE A 521 -7.49 -3.35 -12.41
CA PHE A 521 -6.12 -3.85 -12.43
C PHE A 521 -5.40 -3.49 -11.13
N ILE A 522 -4.58 -4.42 -10.63
CA ILE A 522 -3.59 -4.15 -9.60
C ILE A 522 -2.34 -3.58 -10.26
N SER A 523 -1.80 -2.46 -9.74
CA SER A 523 -0.56 -1.86 -10.22
C SER A 523 0.62 -2.33 -9.37
N LEU A 524 1.69 -2.79 -10.03
CA LEU A 524 2.84 -3.44 -9.40
C LEU A 524 4.16 -3.01 -10.03
N THR A 525 5.20 -2.84 -9.19
CA THR A 525 6.57 -2.56 -9.64
C THR A 525 7.28 -3.78 -10.21
N HIS A 526 8.50 -3.57 -10.72
CA HIS A 526 9.40 -4.65 -11.16
C HIS A 526 10.07 -5.42 -10.00
N ASN A 527 9.90 -5.02 -8.74
CA ASN A 527 10.52 -5.62 -7.56
C ASN A 527 9.84 -6.94 -7.15
N TRP A 528 9.78 -7.89 -8.07
CA TRP A 528 8.91 -9.05 -8.06
C TRP A 528 8.91 -9.86 -6.75
N ASN A 529 10.09 -10.17 -6.21
CA ASN A 529 10.24 -10.94 -4.97
C ASN A 529 11.26 -10.30 -4.02
N VAL A 530 11.48 -8.99 -4.16
CA VAL A 530 12.31 -8.22 -3.23
C VAL A 530 11.52 -7.93 -1.96
N ILE A 531 12.12 -8.25 -0.82
CA ILE A 531 11.53 -7.99 0.50
C ILE A 531 12.23 -6.80 1.13
N ASN A 532 11.46 -5.78 1.49
CA ASN A 532 11.97 -4.66 2.27
C ASN A 532 12.31 -5.15 3.69
N PRO A 533 13.50 -4.85 4.25
CA PRO A 533 13.87 -5.25 5.61
C PRO A 533 13.07 -4.55 6.71
N ASN A 534 12.38 -3.46 6.39
CA ASN A 534 11.57 -2.73 7.35
C ASN A 534 10.28 -3.50 7.67
N ARG A 535 9.99 -3.65 8.94
CA ARG A 535 8.77 -4.30 9.41
C ARG A 535 7.53 -3.55 8.89
N TRP A 536 6.55 -4.33 8.34
CA TRP A 536 5.30 -3.82 7.79
C TRP A 536 5.46 -2.86 6.59
N GLU A 537 6.58 -2.98 5.87
CA GLU A 537 6.87 -2.29 4.63
C GLU A 537 7.49 -3.26 3.60
N GLN A 538 7.12 -4.55 3.69
CA GLN A 538 7.82 -5.66 3.04
C GLN A 538 7.02 -6.34 1.92
N LEU A 539 5.99 -5.69 1.39
CA LEU A 539 5.15 -6.29 0.37
C LEU A 539 5.91 -6.42 -0.96
N SER A 540 5.79 -7.58 -1.60
CA SER A 540 6.28 -7.79 -2.97
C SER A 540 5.12 -8.00 -3.95
N PRO A 541 5.30 -7.72 -5.26
CA PRO A 541 4.33 -8.01 -6.29
C PRO A 541 3.79 -9.43 -6.27
N LYS A 542 4.67 -10.42 -6.10
CA LYS A 542 4.31 -11.82 -5.99
C LYS A 542 3.37 -12.10 -4.82
N GLN A 543 3.69 -11.56 -3.63
CA GLN A 543 2.83 -11.70 -2.44
C GLN A 543 1.48 -11.03 -2.64
N ALA A 544 1.46 -9.83 -3.23
CA ALA A 544 0.22 -9.10 -3.53
C ALA A 544 -0.69 -9.89 -4.48
N LEU A 545 -0.13 -10.48 -5.54
CA LEU A 545 -0.89 -11.30 -6.49
C LEU A 545 -1.43 -12.59 -5.87
N LEU A 546 -0.64 -13.28 -5.05
CA LEU A 546 -1.08 -14.48 -4.34
C LEU A 546 -2.21 -14.19 -3.36
N ALA A 547 -2.14 -13.04 -2.65
CA ALA A 547 -3.20 -12.62 -1.74
C ALA A 547 -4.47 -12.24 -2.50
N LEU A 548 -4.36 -11.46 -3.58
CA LEU A 548 -5.49 -11.08 -4.42
C LEU A 548 -6.19 -12.31 -5.02
N GLN A 549 -5.43 -13.27 -5.52
CA GLN A 549 -5.96 -14.53 -6.03
C GLN A 549 -6.73 -15.30 -4.94
N ARG A 550 -6.15 -15.40 -3.74
CA ARG A 550 -6.78 -16.09 -2.60
C ARG A 550 -8.11 -15.44 -2.21
N TYR A 551 -8.13 -14.12 -2.04
CA TYR A 551 -9.36 -13.40 -1.72
C TYR A 551 -10.40 -13.55 -2.84
N SER A 552 -10.01 -13.37 -4.10
CA SER A 552 -10.96 -13.43 -5.21
C SER A 552 -11.56 -14.84 -5.38
N SER A 553 -10.78 -15.89 -5.23
CA SER A 553 -11.30 -17.26 -5.32
C SER A 553 -12.23 -17.62 -4.18
N GLN A 554 -12.00 -17.08 -2.99
CA GLN A 554 -12.81 -17.38 -1.80
C GLN A 554 -14.07 -16.52 -1.71
N GLU A 555 -13.99 -15.23 -2.10
CA GLU A 555 -15.03 -14.22 -1.90
C GLU A 555 -15.84 -13.89 -3.18
N GLY A 556 -15.69 -14.69 -4.19
CA GLY A 556 -16.28 -14.49 -5.52
C GLY A 556 -15.33 -13.81 -6.49
N ASP A 557 -14.93 -14.57 -7.52
CA ASP A 557 -14.01 -14.06 -8.54
C ASP A 557 -14.63 -12.90 -9.33
N PHE A 558 -13.76 -12.06 -9.85
CA PHE A 558 -14.13 -10.89 -10.64
C PHE A 558 -13.06 -10.59 -11.70
N ALA A 559 -13.37 -9.73 -12.66
CA ALA A 559 -12.50 -9.44 -13.79
C ALA A 559 -11.32 -8.51 -13.40
N TRP A 560 -10.42 -8.99 -12.53
CA TRP A 560 -9.18 -8.30 -12.23
C TRP A 560 -8.04 -8.70 -13.17
N GLY A 561 -7.12 -7.78 -13.40
CA GLY A 561 -5.92 -7.96 -14.20
C GLY A 561 -4.69 -7.33 -13.53
N VAL A 562 -3.58 -7.31 -14.23
CA VAL A 562 -2.28 -6.80 -13.75
C VAL A 562 -1.84 -5.62 -14.61
N ALA A 563 -1.58 -4.49 -13.98
CA ALA A 563 -0.94 -3.30 -14.53
C ALA A 563 0.50 -3.29 -14.01
N TYR A 564 1.42 -3.79 -14.80
CA TYR A 564 2.80 -4.06 -14.39
C TYR A 564 3.76 -3.00 -14.91
N HIS A 565 4.76 -2.62 -14.10
CA HIS A 565 5.77 -1.61 -14.43
C HIS A 565 7.16 -2.27 -14.56
N PRO A 566 7.51 -2.88 -15.70
CA PRO A 566 8.74 -3.66 -15.87
C PRO A 566 9.97 -2.76 -16.15
N TYR A 567 10.19 -1.74 -15.32
CA TYR A 567 11.37 -0.91 -15.42
C TYR A 567 12.66 -1.72 -15.35
N PRO A 568 13.78 -1.22 -15.89
CA PRO A 568 15.09 -1.79 -15.62
C PRO A 568 15.40 -1.85 -14.11
N GLN A 569 16.33 -2.71 -13.71
CA GLN A 569 16.79 -2.86 -12.32
C GLN A 569 17.07 -1.53 -11.61
N SER A 570 17.58 -0.55 -12.33
CA SER A 570 17.68 0.85 -11.89
C SER A 570 16.92 1.75 -12.85
N LEU A 571 16.11 2.68 -12.32
CA LEU A 571 15.46 3.69 -13.12
C LEU A 571 16.44 4.61 -13.87
N PHE A 572 17.69 4.71 -13.38
CA PHE A 572 18.80 5.43 -14.02
C PHE A 572 19.63 4.56 -14.96
N ALA A 573 19.23 3.31 -15.21
CA ALA A 573 19.96 2.43 -16.13
C ALA A 573 20.06 3.06 -17.52
N LYS A 574 21.24 2.93 -18.12
CA LYS A 574 21.50 3.48 -19.46
C LYS A 574 20.90 2.63 -20.57
N THR A 575 20.63 1.36 -20.32
CA THR A 575 20.08 0.42 -21.28
C THR A 575 19.12 -0.57 -20.57
N ALA A 576 18.19 -1.15 -21.32
CA ALA A 576 17.18 -2.06 -20.80
C ALA A 576 17.60 -3.55 -20.82
N TRP A 577 18.83 -3.86 -21.18
CA TRP A 577 19.32 -5.24 -21.36
C TRP A 577 20.55 -5.59 -20.51
N GLN A 578 20.84 -4.80 -19.49
CA GLN A 578 22.00 -5.01 -18.61
C GLN A 578 21.62 -5.31 -17.16
N ASP A 579 20.38 -5.69 -16.93
CA ASP A 579 19.95 -6.11 -15.59
C ASP A 579 20.63 -7.42 -15.20
N THR A 580 21.12 -7.48 -13.97
CA THR A 580 21.88 -8.63 -13.44
C THR A 580 21.14 -9.35 -12.31
N ASN A 581 20.19 -8.68 -11.66
CA ASN A 581 19.43 -9.25 -10.55
C ASN A 581 18.08 -9.83 -11.02
N ILE A 582 18.14 -10.58 -12.11
CA ILE A 582 17.00 -11.24 -12.75
C ILE A 582 17.27 -12.73 -12.94
N GLU A 583 16.22 -13.54 -12.85
CA GLU A 583 16.25 -14.98 -13.04
C GLU A 583 15.03 -15.42 -13.85
N ASN A 584 15.09 -16.62 -14.46
CA ASN A 584 14.02 -17.13 -15.32
C ASN A 584 13.09 -18.13 -14.58
N HIS A 585 12.79 -17.83 -13.31
CA HIS A 585 11.86 -18.62 -12.49
C HIS A 585 11.06 -17.72 -11.54
N PHE A 586 10.03 -18.28 -10.90
CA PHE A 586 9.06 -17.51 -10.08
C PHE A 586 9.63 -16.88 -8.79
N ASP A 587 10.84 -17.24 -8.40
CA ASP A 587 11.53 -16.64 -7.26
C ASP A 587 12.55 -15.57 -7.67
N SER A 588 12.58 -15.19 -8.94
CA SER A 588 13.39 -14.07 -9.43
C SER A 588 13.22 -12.84 -8.53
N PRO A 589 14.28 -12.17 -8.11
CA PRO A 589 14.16 -10.93 -7.35
C PRO A 589 13.39 -9.86 -8.13
N LEU A 590 13.72 -9.69 -9.41
CA LEU A 590 13.10 -8.70 -10.28
C LEU A 590 12.46 -9.38 -11.50
N ILE A 591 11.36 -8.82 -11.97
CA ILE A 591 10.85 -9.06 -13.34
C ILE A 591 10.89 -7.73 -14.07
N THR A 592 11.83 -7.62 -14.99
CA THR A 592 12.02 -6.45 -15.87
C THR A 592 11.61 -6.81 -17.30
N ILE A 593 11.85 -5.90 -18.24
CA ILE A 593 11.57 -6.21 -19.65
C ILE A 593 12.39 -7.41 -20.17
N GLN A 594 13.54 -7.74 -19.56
CA GLN A 594 14.40 -8.82 -20.01
C GLN A 594 13.81 -10.21 -19.75
N ASN A 595 13.21 -10.43 -18.58
CA ASN A 595 12.64 -11.71 -18.13
C ASN A 595 11.11 -11.67 -17.98
N LEU A 596 10.43 -10.81 -18.73
CA LEU A 596 8.99 -10.56 -18.62
C LEU A 596 8.12 -11.83 -18.84
N HIS A 597 8.63 -12.85 -19.56
CA HIS A 597 7.98 -14.16 -19.71
C HIS A 597 7.65 -14.81 -18.35
N VAL A 598 8.48 -14.59 -17.32
CA VAL A 598 8.27 -15.13 -15.97
C VAL A 598 6.92 -14.66 -15.38
N LEU A 599 6.54 -13.40 -15.59
CA LEU A 599 5.21 -12.91 -15.22
C LEU A 599 4.11 -13.61 -16.01
N GLY A 600 4.32 -13.80 -17.32
CA GLY A 600 3.38 -14.48 -18.19
C GLY A 600 3.13 -15.93 -17.76
N ASP A 601 4.19 -16.65 -17.44
CA ASP A 601 4.14 -18.04 -16.99
C ASP A 601 3.50 -18.16 -15.61
N PHE A 602 3.82 -17.22 -14.69
CA PHE A 602 3.19 -17.16 -13.37
C PHE A 602 1.67 -16.97 -13.48
N LEU A 603 1.21 -16.03 -14.29
CA LEU A 603 -0.21 -15.77 -14.51
C LEU A 603 -0.92 -16.84 -15.35
N ASN A 604 -0.17 -17.70 -16.00
CA ASN A 604 -0.71 -18.83 -16.78
C ASN A 604 -1.03 -20.07 -15.94
N GLN A 605 -0.55 -20.13 -14.68
CA GLN A 605 -0.88 -21.21 -13.76
C GLN A 605 -2.41 -21.28 -13.57
N SER A 606 -2.96 -22.48 -13.44
CA SER A 606 -4.41 -22.71 -13.28
C SER A 606 -4.99 -21.93 -12.08
N SER A 607 -4.25 -21.85 -11.00
CA SER A 607 -4.65 -21.10 -9.79
C SER A 607 -4.79 -19.60 -10.03
N MET A 608 -4.05 -19.01 -10.97
CA MET A 608 -4.06 -17.57 -11.25
C MET A 608 -5.12 -17.19 -12.32
N ARG A 609 -5.73 -18.13 -12.99
CA ARG A 609 -6.75 -17.86 -14.00
C ARG A 609 -8.06 -17.38 -13.37
N GLN A 610 -8.91 -16.76 -14.18
CA GLN A 610 -10.28 -16.46 -13.80
C GLN A 610 -11.08 -17.73 -13.57
N SER A 611 -12.17 -17.66 -12.83
CA SER A 611 -13.06 -18.81 -12.55
C SER A 611 -13.63 -19.50 -13.81
N ASN A 612 -13.70 -18.76 -14.93
CA ASN A 612 -14.11 -19.29 -16.24
C ASN A 612 -12.92 -19.87 -17.06
N GLY A 613 -11.73 -20.00 -16.47
CA GLY A 613 -10.52 -20.49 -17.12
C GLY A 613 -9.77 -19.46 -17.99
N ALA A 614 -10.31 -18.27 -18.20
CA ALA A 614 -9.65 -17.23 -18.99
C ALA A 614 -8.39 -16.70 -18.29
N ARG A 615 -7.39 -16.30 -19.09
CA ARG A 615 -6.21 -15.59 -18.59
C ARG A 615 -6.62 -14.21 -18.05
N ARG A 616 -5.96 -13.75 -17.01
CA ARG A 616 -6.09 -12.38 -16.52
C ARG A 616 -5.42 -11.40 -17.48
N GLY A 617 -6.06 -10.24 -17.71
CA GLY A 617 -5.51 -9.20 -18.58
C GLY A 617 -4.23 -8.61 -18.02
N VAL A 618 -3.27 -8.26 -18.90
CA VAL A 618 -2.02 -7.62 -18.51
C VAL A 618 -1.82 -6.36 -19.33
N LEU A 619 -1.59 -5.25 -18.62
CA LEU A 619 -1.15 -3.98 -19.18
C LEU A 619 0.26 -3.69 -18.65
N LEU A 620 1.17 -3.25 -19.49
CA LEU A 620 2.40 -2.61 -19.03
C LEU A 620 2.09 -1.11 -18.93
N SER A 621 1.45 -0.72 -17.82
CA SER A 621 0.79 0.59 -17.68
C SER A 621 1.75 1.75 -17.47
N GLU A 622 3.01 1.45 -17.14
CA GLU A 622 4.07 2.42 -16.97
C GLU A 622 5.43 1.78 -17.26
N GLN A 623 6.16 2.34 -18.21
CA GLN A 623 7.48 1.86 -18.60
C GLN A 623 8.22 2.94 -19.37
N GLY A 624 9.45 3.27 -18.97
CA GLY A 624 10.29 4.26 -19.63
C GLY A 624 11.78 3.97 -19.46
N PHE A 625 12.60 4.67 -20.24
CA PHE A 625 14.04 4.50 -20.23
C PHE A 625 14.71 5.86 -20.07
N HIS A 626 15.69 5.92 -19.18
CA HIS A 626 16.37 7.16 -18.82
C HIS A 626 17.36 7.60 -19.89
N THR A 627 17.40 8.91 -20.18
CA THR A 627 18.49 9.55 -20.90
C THR A 627 19.16 10.59 -19.98
N PRO A 628 20.39 10.35 -19.50
CA PRO A 628 21.06 11.24 -18.55
C PRO A 628 21.22 12.67 -19.08
N THR A 629 21.54 12.79 -20.35
CA THR A 629 21.68 14.06 -21.07
C THR A 629 20.81 14.06 -22.33
N TYR A 630 20.78 15.18 -23.05
CA TYR A 630 20.13 15.27 -24.37
C TYR A 630 21.14 15.07 -25.53
N GLU A 631 22.36 14.63 -25.24
CA GLU A 631 23.35 14.28 -26.24
C GLU A 631 22.93 13.07 -27.07
N ALA A 632 23.34 13.03 -28.33
CA ALA A 632 22.93 12.01 -29.30
C ALA A 632 23.19 10.58 -28.81
N ALA A 633 24.32 10.33 -28.12
CA ALA A 633 24.66 9.01 -27.60
C ALA A 633 23.68 8.53 -26.53
N ASP A 634 23.23 9.40 -25.62
CA ASP A 634 22.26 9.09 -24.57
C ASP A 634 20.87 8.89 -25.16
N GLN A 635 20.46 9.75 -26.07
CA GLN A 635 19.19 9.60 -26.79
C GLN A 635 19.12 8.32 -27.61
N ASN A 636 20.24 7.88 -28.23
CA ASN A 636 20.29 6.63 -28.96
C ASN A 636 20.16 5.43 -28.02
N ARG A 637 20.75 5.46 -26.79
CA ARG A 637 20.56 4.41 -25.77
C ARG A 637 19.10 4.32 -25.32
N GLN A 638 18.45 5.45 -25.05
CA GLN A 638 17.02 5.49 -24.73
C GLN A 638 16.17 4.88 -25.86
N ALA A 639 16.43 5.30 -27.09
CA ALA A 639 15.72 4.82 -28.27
C ALA A 639 15.95 3.32 -28.53
N GLY A 640 17.19 2.84 -28.35
CA GLY A 640 17.54 1.41 -28.43
C GLY A 640 16.84 0.59 -27.37
N SER A 641 16.76 1.07 -26.14
CA SER A 641 16.05 0.42 -25.05
C SER A 641 14.54 0.32 -25.31
N LEU A 642 13.93 1.38 -25.85
CA LEU A 642 12.53 1.36 -26.27
C LEU A 642 12.29 0.35 -27.39
N HIS A 643 13.14 0.32 -28.41
CA HIS A 643 13.04 -0.65 -29.51
C HIS A 643 13.18 -2.09 -29.02
N TYR A 644 14.17 -2.36 -28.15
CA TYR A 644 14.35 -3.65 -27.51
C TYR A 644 13.10 -4.10 -26.74
N ALA A 645 12.52 -3.21 -25.93
CA ALA A 645 11.30 -3.51 -25.20
C ALA A 645 10.14 -3.88 -26.14
N MET A 646 9.94 -3.09 -27.19
CA MET A 646 8.88 -3.33 -28.16
C MET A 646 9.09 -4.63 -28.98
N GLN A 647 10.33 -5.00 -29.26
CA GLN A 647 10.65 -6.29 -29.86
C GLN A 647 10.28 -7.45 -28.92
N LYS A 648 10.64 -7.36 -27.63
CA LYS A 648 10.30 -8.38 -26.63
C LYS A 648 8.79 -8.58 -26.50
N ILE A 649 8.01 -7.52 -26.42
CA ILE A 649 6.56 -7.64 -26.20
C ILE A 649 5.79 -8.15 -27.43
N ARG A 650 6.35 -8.06 -28.63
CA ARG A 650 5.75 -8.69 -29.83
C ARG A 650 5.59 -10.20 -29.67
N ASP A 651 6.50 -10.85 -28.97
CA ASP A 651 6.47 -12.28 -28.69
C ASP A 651 5.45 -12.64 -27.61
N PHE A 652 4.83 -11.62 -26.97
CA PHE A 652 3.90 -11.79 -25.86
C PHE A 652 2.49 -11.24 -26.18
N PRO A 653 1.67 -11.97 -26.96
CA PRO A 653 0.31 -11.54 -27.33
C PRO A 653 -0.65 -11.42 -26.14
N TRP A 654 -0.25 -11.93 -24.97
CA TRP A 654 -0.99 -11.78 -23.72
C TRP A 654 -0.82 -10.37 -23.06
N ILE A 655 0.14 -9.57 -23.52
CA ILE A 655 0.28 -8.16 -23.14
C ILE A 655 -0.64 -7.34 -24.05
N GLU A 656 -1.63 -6.71 -23.46
CA GLU A 656 -2.65 -5.98 -24.23
C GLU A 656 -2.14 -4.63 -24.72
N SER A 657 -1.31 -3.94 -23.92
CA SER A 657 -0.71 -2.65 -24.26
C SER A 657 0.54 -2.36 -23.45
N PHE A 658 1.41 -1.55 -24.02
CA PHE A 658 2.65 -1.04 -23.45
C PHE A 658 2.56 0.49 -23.43
N HIS A 659 2.40 1.08 -22.23
CA HIS A 659 2.25 2.50 -22.04
C HIS A 659 3.61 3.13 -21.72
N TYR A 660 4.22 3.76 -22.72
CA TYR A 660 5.50 4.39 -22.51
C TYR A 660 5.39 5.56 -21.52
N HIS A 661 6.18 5.54 -20.47
CA HIS A 661 6.30 6.59 -19.46
C HIS A 661 7.64 7.31 -19.62
N ARG A 662 7.61 8.53 -20.01
CA ARG A 662 6.40 9.35 -20.14
C ARG A 662 6.43 10.12 -21.47
N TRP A 663 5.38 10.86 -21.66
CA TRP A 663 5.28 11.69 -22.88
C TRP A 663 6.31 12.81 -22.95
N VAL A 664 6.42 13.66 -21.91
CA VAL A 664 7.33 14.82 -21.82
C VAL A 664 8.11 14.71 -20.53
N ASP A 665 9.41 14.99 -20.52
CA ASP A 665 10.22 15.06 -19.31
C ASP A 665 9.58 15.99 -18.26
N HIS A 666 9.77 15.70 -16.99
CA HIS A 666 9.21 16.49 -15.91
C HIS A 666 10.28 16.82 -14.85
N PRO A 667 10.32 18.05 -14.32
CA PRO A 667 11.36 18.43 -13.36
C PRO A 667 11.26 17.69 -12.02
N ASP A 668 10.04 17.28 -11.62
CA ASP A 668 9.79 16.63 -10.33
C ASP A 668 9.92 15.09 -10.40
N GLU A 669 10.59 14.54 -11.42
CA GLU A 669 10.86 13.09 -11.56
C GLU A 669 12.17 12.65 -10.90
N GLY A 670 12.65 13.37 -9.90
CA GLY A 670 13.89 12.99 -9.19
C GLY A 670 15.15 12.99 -10.07
N GLY A 671 15.19 13.78 -11.12
CA GLY A 671 16.31 13.84 -12.09
C GLY A 671 16.19 12.86 -13.26
N LEU A 672 15.16 12.03 -13.31
CA LEU A 672 14.89 11.13 -14.42
C LEU A 672 14.42 11.91 -15.66
N LYS A 673 14.92 11.53 -16.82
CA LYS A 673 14.52 12.07 -18.13
C LYS A 673 14.00 10.91 -18.99
N LEU A 674 12.78 10.48 -18.69
CA LEU A 674 12.13 9.33 -19.33
C LEU A 674 11.33 9.70 -20.58
N GLY A 675 10.98 10.98 -20.75
CA GLY A 675 10.06 11.45 -21.79
C GLY A 675 10.49 11.12 -23.23
N LEU A 676 9.49 11.03 -24.10
CA LEU A 676 9.69 11.05 -25.56
C LEU A 676 10.05 12.47 -26.04
N ARG A 677 9.74 13.49 -25.25
CA ARG A 677 10.10 14.88 -25.45
C ARG A 677 10.94 15.39 -24.28
N THR A 678 11.79 16.38 -24.57
CA THR A 678 12.60 17.09 -23.56
C THR A 678 11.72 17.91 -22.63
N LEU A 679 12.33 18.46 -21.57
CA LEU A 679 11.66 19.47 -20.74
C LEU A 679 11.17 20.65 -21.61
N PRO A 680 9.95 21.17 -21.33
CA PRO A 680 9.46 22.37 -21.99
C PRO A 680 10.36 23.59 -21.77
N THR A 681 10.54 24.40 -22.79
CA THR A 681 11.20 25.71 -22.73
C THR A 681 10.27 26.78 -23.28
N LYS A 682 10.67 28.07 -23.25
CA LYS A 682 9.88 29.15 -23.85
C LYS A 682 9.77 28.97 -25.36
N GLU A 683 10.84 28.54 -26.02
CA GLU A 683 10.90 28.31 -27.47
C GLU A 683 10.19 27.02 -27.87
N HIS A 684 10.15 26.04 -26.98
CA HIS A 684 9.53 24.73 -27.17
C HIS A 684 8.57 24.41 -26.02
N PRO A 685 7.35 24.96 -26.00
CA PRO A 685 6.39 24.82 -24.87
C PRO A 685 5.96 23.37 -24.60
N HIS A 686 6.15 22.47 -25.55
CA HIS A 686 5.86 21.04 -25.42
C HIS A 686 7.12 20.17 -25.37
N GLY A 687 8.31 20.77 -25.26
CA GLY A 687 9.59 20.10 -25.39
C GLY A 687 9.90 19.65 -26.82
N GLN A 688 11.17 19.43 -27.12
CA GLN A 688 11.64 18.90 -28.40
C GLN A 688 11.46 17.39 -28.47
N ARG A 689 11.16 16.84 -29.65
CA ARG A 689 11.12 15.39 -29.88
C ARG A 689 12.52 14.78 -29.70
N LYS A 690 12.65 13.78 -28.86
CA LYS A 690 13.89 13.00 -28.69
C LYS A 690 13.98 11.91 -29.77
N ARG A 691 15.14 11.26 -29.88
CA ARG A 691 15.34 10.11 -30.77
C ARG A 691 14.34 8.97 -30.50
N ALA A 692 14.00 8.74 -29.24
CA ALA A 692 13.00 7.75 -28.82
C ALA A 692 11.60 8.04 -29.40
N TRP A 693 11.22 9.31 -29.57
CA TRP A 693 9.96 9.70 -30.21
C TRP A 693 9.88 9.18 -31.66
N THR A 694 10.95 9.44 -32.48
CA THR A 694 11.03 8.98 -33.86
C THR A 694 11.01 7.47 -33.98
N VAL A 695 11.74 6.77 -33.09
CA VAL A 695 11.76 5.32 -33.06
C VAL A 695 10.38 4.76 -32.68
N TYR A 696 9.73 5.33 -31.67
CA TYR A 696 8.39 4.88 -31.26
C TYR A 696 7.34 5.09 -32.36
N GLN A 697 7.46 6.20 -33.10
CA GLN A 697 6.62 6.44 -34.26
C GLN A 697 6.77 5.33 -35.31
N ALA A 698 8.01 4.97 -35.64
CA ALA A 698 8.33 4.02 -36.70
C ALA A 698 8.03 2.56 -36.37
N ILE A 699 7.98 2.19 -35.05
CA ILE A 699 7.70 0.81 -34.62
C ILE A 699 6.39 0.29 -35.21
N ASN A 700 6.43 -0.92 -35.78
CA ASN A 700 5.33 -1.59 -36.50
C ASN A 700 4.94 -0.91 -37.82
N THR A 701 5.86 -0.17 -38.48
CA THR A 701 5.73 0.37 -39.80
C THR A 701 6.92 -0.02 -40.69
N ASP A 702 6.83 0.23 -42.01
CA ASP A 702 7.93 -0.06 -42.96
C ASP A 702 9.19 0.79 -42.66
N GLU A 703 9.04 1.91 -41.96
CA GLU A 703 10.15 2.79 -41.58
C GLU A 703 10.95 2.29 -40.37
N GLU A 704 10.49 1.24 -39.68
CA GLU A 704 11.13 0.77 -38.43
C GLU A 704 12.61 0.43 -38.64
N LYS A 705 12.94 -0.33 -39.69
CA LYS A 705 14.33 -0.74 -39.98
C LYS A 705 15.23 0.48 -40.16
N LYS A 706 14.78 1.47 -40.90
CA LYS A 706 15.50 2.75 -41.14
C LYS A 706 15.66 3.53 -39.85
N ALA A 707 14.58 3.69 -39.08
CA ALA A 707 14.57 4.46 -37.82
C ALA A 707 15.46 3.83 -36.75
N THR A 708 15.71 2.54 -36.77
CA THR A 708 16.49 1.81 -35.77
C THR A 708 17.94 1.50 -36.21
N THR A 709 18.33 1.89 -37.43
CA THR A 709 19.71 1.75 -37.92
C THR A 709 20.68 2.52 -37.04
N GLY A 710 21.76 1.87 -36.59
CA GLY A 710 22.81 2.48 -35.75
C GLY A 710 22.43 2.61 -34.27
N LEU A 711 21.27 2.15 -33.82
CA LEU A 711 20.95 2.12 -32.40
C LEU A 711 21.73 1.03 -31.66
N PRO A 712 22.11 1.26 -30.39
CA PRO A 712 22.66 0.23 -29.53
C PRO A 712 21.68 -0.94 -29.39
N LYS A 713 22.20 -2.15 -29.29
CA LYS A 713 21.45 -3.43 -29.11
C LYS A 713 22.10 -4.24 -28.01
N PRO A 714 21.42 -5.27 -27.42
CA PRO A 714 22.03 -6.25 -26.51
C PRO A 714 23.25 -6.91 -27.06
#